data_41cb26f49acbae34b2b1cb6a017b0a53
#
_entry.id   41cb26f49acbae34b2b1cb6a017b0a53
#
_cell.length_a   1.000
_cell.length_b   1.000
_cell.length_c   1.000
_cell.angle_alpha   90.00
_cell.angle_beta   90.00
_cell.angle_gamma   90.00
#
_symmetry.space_group_name_H-M   'P 1'
#
loop_
_entity.id
_entity.type
_entity.pdbx_description
1 polymer ?
#
loop_
_entity_poly.entity_id
_entity_poly.type
_entity_poly.pdbx_seq_one_letter_code
_entity_poly.pdbx_strand_id
1 'polypeptide(L)'
;MPPHIRTMSAITALIFATTSPAQEPVAVGKGSYAKTPPPGLVVDNKRKVDLVEEVENRKLYLVSDDGRPIPSNKWYQNLLFQQYGTGLWAMPHKVDATKEGIEVFFPTTFDTGGTRSLAEFPLVIGGKDFKPTDSRAKQWADWMVSFRMPESESQFVDVTLGEGMPFVWAEFTGVKPTIALGGQGGKGSRGKNPATFFDLAGKEAKLPLTGDTLGITYEGRTYAVFAPDRTTFDADGSGISVAFAGKESFLVVCPLPAVKDAALFNKYAFAVPRDTTLSWNYDRAAGTISTTWAITTDLLKGTEHSVIQGWLPHHWRDVKTDFQFHDLEYRTIRGKLRCAAGEKFTITYPFNGVLPNFSAPDPKSGYDPARMKTYLADYFANRKPPLGSDTYSGGKDLQRFAQAAFMAKQTGDASFEPILNKLRGEMENWLSYTPGEKNKFFAYYPRRKGMIGFGPSFGSQHFTDHHFHYGYFTFTAGLLSQLQPDFAVGYGDIAKLITKTYANYDRADKRFPFLRTFDIWRGHSFADGNGFPEGNNQESTGEAVNSWIGMILLGEALGDSDMTATGVMGYTFETRANVEYWFDPHGDVFPPNYPHKACGMIWCNSIVWGTWFTASPSWIYGIQWLPSGPGMAFYDRDPKLIKRAYADLVRELDTFETKEAAKKPGTTKKGIDIKAQGGELGSYHLGFNMHADPTWVTEQLDSLWKEPGDKVARNDWMAAIYYQSHALRKLGRVDWAVHADNPTAMVYTNPDTKVRTFVAWNPTDKQRAVIFFEGNKALGQTNVPPRGIVSVAELLPVK
;
A
#
# COMPACT_ATOMS: atom_id res chain seq x y z
N MET A 1 -18.66 -6.44 83.05
CA MET A 1 -17.36 -6.21 82.45
C MET A 1 -17.61 -5.46 81.16
N PRO A 2 -17.07 -4.25 80.92
CA PRO A 2 -17.49 -3.36 79.82
C PRO A 2 -16.73 -3.64 78.53
N PRO A 3 -17.31 -3.27 77.34
CA PRO A 3 -16.73 -3.50 76.03
C PRO A 3 -15.72 -2.41 75.65
N HIS A 4 -14.63 -2.83 74.99
CA HIS A 4 -13.60 -1.94 74.47
C HIS A 4 -14.10 -1.24 73.20
N ILE A 5 -14.09 0.08 73.24
CA ILE A 5 -14.25 0.99 72.09
C ILE A 5 -12.94 0.98 71.28
N ARG A 6 -12.94 0.51 70.04
CA ARG A 6 -11.89 0.73 69.09
C ARG A 6 -12.20 1.96 68.24
N THR A 7 -11.39 2.98 68.42
CA THR A 7 -11.37 4.19 67.60
C THR A 7 -10.80 3.82 66.24
N MET A 8 -11.62 3.94 65.17
CA MET A 8 -11.18 3.88 63.78
C MET A 8 -10.73 5.29 63.37
N SER A 9 -9.42 5.51 63.22
CA SER A 9 -8.89 6.70 62.59
C SER A 9 -9.16 6.58 61.07
N ALA A 10 -10.04 7.40 60.53
CA ALA A 10 -10.22 7.57 59.11
C ALA A 10 -9.03 8.36 58.53
N ILE A 11 -8.16 7.67 57.81
CA ILE A 11 -7.14 8.33 56.97
C ILE A 11 -7.87 8.72 55.67
N THR A 12 -8.19 10.00 55.57
CA THR A 12 -8.66 10.57 54.30
C THR A 12 -7.45 10.69 53.36
N ALA A 13 -7.34 9.73 52.45
CA ALA A 13 -6.38 9.83 51.36
C ALA A 13 -6.87 10.94 50.42
N LEU A 14 -6.25 12.12 50.48
CA LEU A 14 -6.39 13.11 49.42
C LEU A 14 -5.74 12.51 48.15
N ILE A 15 -6.58 12.06 47.24
CA ILE A 15 -6.17 11.75 45.86
C ILE A 15 -5.94 13.12 45.19
N PHE A 16 -4.70 13.58 45.20
CA PHE A 16 -4.28 14.62 44.27
C PHE A 16 -4.42 14.04 42.87
N ALA A 17 -5.48 14.40 42.18
CA ALA A 17 -5.57 14.26 40.72
C ALA A 17 -4.44 15.16 40.17
N THR A 18 -3.29 14.56 39.91
CA THR A 18 -2.22 15.21 39.14
C THR A 18 -2.81 15.41 37.75
N THR A 19 -3.29 16.60 37.45
CA THR A 19 -3.59 17.00 36.07
C THR A 19 -2.25 16.89 35.33
N SER A 20 -2.12 15.87 34.47
CA SER A 20 -0.97 15.79 33.57
C SER A 20 -0.86 17.14 32.85
N PRO A 21 0.34 17.73 32.77
CA PRO A 21 0.49 19.01 32.11
C PRO A 21 0.00 18.88 30.66
N ALA A 22 -0.79 19.86 30.23
CA ALA A 22 -1.26 19.92 28.85
C ALA A 22 -0.04 19.90 27.91
N GLN A 23 -0.13 19.12 26.80
CA GLN A 23 0.96 19.02 25.83
C GLN A 23 1.18 20.37 25.15
N GLU A 24 2.43 20.68 24.87
CA GLU A 24 2.84 21.91 24.17
C GLU A 24 2.40 21.82 22.68
N PRO A 25 1.64 22.83 22.18
CA PRO A 25 1.34 22.89 20.76
C PRO A 25 2.55 23.30 19.93
N VAL A 26 2.78 22.62 18.80
CA VAL A 26 3.74 23.03 17.79
C VAL A 26 3.00 23.67 16.64
N ALA A 27 3.19 24.97 16.45
CA ALA A 27 2.54 25.73 15.40
C ALA A 27 3.12 25.39 14.00
N VAL A 28 2.24 25.25 13.00
CA VAL A 28 2.58 25.04 11.60
C VAL A 28 1.61 25.84 10.74
N GLY A 29 2.04 26.99 10.26
CA GLY A 29 1.13 27.97 9.65
C GLY A 29 0.11 28.47 10.69
N LYS A 30 -1.18 28.38 10.36
CA LYS A 30 -2.29 28.66 11.28
C LYS A 30 -2.71 27.42 12.09
N GLY A 31 -2.25 26.24 11.70
CA GLY A 31 -2.53 24.98 12.40
C GLY A 31 -1.49 24.67 13.49
N SER A 32 -1.72 23.57 14.19
CA SER A 32 -0.80 23.07 15.20
C SER A 32 -1.03 21.59 15.50
N TYR A 33 -0.04 20.94 16.11
CA TYR A 33 -0.14 19.58 16.63
C TYR A 33 0.45 19.47 18.02
N ALA A 34 0.07 18.45 18.78
CA ALA A 34 0.66 18.19 20.08
C ALA A 34 2.09 17.67 19.90
N LYS A 35 3.08 18.28 20.59
CA LYS A 35 4.52 17.99 20.45
C LYS A 35 4.88 16.55 20.78
N THR A 36 4.14 15.94 21.69
CA THR A 36 4.30 14.57 22.14
C THR A 36 2.92 13.93 22.36
N PRO A 37 2.81 12.58 22.37
CA PRO A 37 1.55 11.94 22.67
C PRO A 37 1.00 12.37 24.03
N PRO A 38 -0.30 12.71 24.13
CA PRO A 38 -0.91 12.98 25.42
C PRO A 38 -0.89 11.71 26.28
N PRO A 39 -0.57 11.85 27.57
CA PRO A 39 -0.54 10.71 28.48
C PRO A 39 -1.97 10.18 28.75
N GLY A 40 -2.04 8.90 29.03
CA GLY A 40 -3.25 8.22 29.44
C GLY A 40 -3.83 7.28 28.39
N LEU A 41 -4.97 6.70 28.74
CA LEU A 41 -5.61 5.68 27.91
C LEU A 41 -6.54 6.33 26.89
N VAL A 42 -6.46 5.85 25.66
CA VAL A 42 -7.47 6.10 24.61
C VAL A 42 -8.30 4.85 24.38
N VAL A 43 -9.50 5.01 23.83
CA VAL A 43 -10.37 3.91 23.48
C VAL A 43 -10.28 3.68 21.98
N ASP A 44 -9.84 2.47 21.60
CA ASP A 44 -9.84 1.97 20.23
C ASP A 44 -10.69 0.71 20.17
N ASN A 45 -11.77 0.74 19.42
CA ASN A 45 -12.69 -0.39 19.26
C ASN A 45 -13.05 -1.09 20.59
N LYS A 46 -13.34 -0.31 21.63
CA LYS A 46 -13.64 -0.78 23.02
C LYS A 46 -12.42 -1.27 23.82
N ARG A 47 -11.21 -1.33 23.23
CA ARG A 47 -9.96 -1.60 23.94
C ARG A 47 -9.39 -0.28 24.48
N LYS A 48 -8.97 -0.30 25.73
CA LYS A 48 -8.19 0.81 26.31
C LYS A 48 -6.70 0.60 25.97
N VAL A 49 -6.09 1.58 25.37
CA VAL A 49 -4.69 1.53 24.92
C VAL A 49 -3.92 2.67 25.57
N ASP A 50 -2.80 2.36 26.20
CA ASP A 50 -1.84 3.39 26.60
C ASP A 50 -0.87 3.62 25.42
N LEU A 51 -1.08 4.74 24.72
CA LEU A 51 -0.33 5.04 23.51
C LEU A 51 1.16 5.31 23.77
N VAL A 52 1.51 5.76 24.97
CA VAL A 52 2.93 5.97 25.32
C VAL A 52 3.60 4.61 25.50
N GLU A 53 3.01 3.70 26.27
CA GLU A 53 3.61 2.39 26.54
C GLU A 53 3.55 1.45 25.34
N GLU A 54 2.39 1.34 24.68
CA GLU A 54 2.20 0.35 23.62
C GLU A 54 2.81 0.79 22.28
N VAL A 55 2.97 2.08 22.05
CA VAL A 55 3.45 2.61 20.77
C VAL A 55 4.82 3.26 20.90
N GLU A 56 4.94 4.33 21.70
CA GLU A 56 6.17 5.12 21.78
C GLU A 56 7.29 4.34 22.50
N ASN A 57 6.97 3.67 23.61
CA ASN A 57 7.93 2.90 24.42
C ASN A 57 8.09 1.45 23.97
N ARG A 58 7.39 1.02 22.93
CA ARG A 58 7.48 -0.36 22.43
C ARG A 58 8.93 -0.76 22.19
N LYS A 59 9.32 -1.94 22.69
CA LYS A 59 10.66 -2.49 22.47
C LYS A 59 10.92 -2.69 20.98
N LEU A 60 12.07 -2.21 20.53
CA LEU A 60 12.59 -2.38 19.17
C LEU A 60 13.86 -3.24 19.22
N TYR A 61 13.99 -4.11 18.23
CA TYR A 61 15.17 -4.95 18.05
C TYR A 61 16.06 -4.34 16.98
N LEU A 62 16.99 -3.47 17.40
CA LEU A 62 17.91 -2.75 16.54
C LEU A 62 19.34 -3.02 16.96
N VAL A 63 20.28 -3.02 16.01
CA VAL A 63 21.72 -3.03 16.30
C VAL A 63 22.14 -1.70 16.93
N SER A 64 21.57 -0.60 16.42
CA SER A 64 21.80 0.75 16.94
C SER A 64 20.52 1.56 16.86
N ASP A 65 20.12 2.19 17.96
CA ASP A 65 19.04 3.18 18.00
C ASP A 65 19.66 4.59 17.87
N ASP A 66 19.93 5.01 16.65
CA ASP A 66 20.57 6.29 16.31
C ASP A 66 19.57 7.42 16.06
N GLY A 67 18.29 7.18 16.36
CA GLY A 67 17.21 8.14 16.19
C GLY A 67 16.75 8.32 14.73
N ARG A 68 17.22 7.47 13.80
CA ARG A 68 16.68 7.47 12.44
C ARG A 68 15.20 7.07 12.41
N PRO A 69 14.45 7.46 11.36
CA PRO A 69 13.04 7.06 11.25
C PRO A 69 12.87 5.55 11.18
N ILE A 70 11.96 5.01 11.98
CA ILE A 70 11.67 3.58 12.06
C ILE A 70 10.62 3.19 11.00
N PRO A 71 10.94 2.33 10.03
CA PRO A 71 10.08 2.02 8.88
C PRO A 71 9.07 0.92 9.23
N SER A 72 8.01 1.24 9.95
CA SER A 72 6.86 0.32 10.08
C SER A 72 6.11 0.17 8.74
N ASN A 73 5.19 -0.76 8.65
CA ASN A 73 4.40 -1.06 7.43
C ASN A 73 5.27 -1.57 6.26
N LYS A 74 6.30 -2.36 6.57
CA LYS A 74 7.18 -2.97 5.57
C LYS A 74 7.12 -4.50 5.65
N TRP A 75 7.50 -5.16 4.56
CA TRP A 75 7.58 -6.61 4.48
C TRP A 75 8.52 -7.25 5.52
N TYR A 76 9.51 -6.48 6.00
CA TYR A 76 10.49 -6.93 7.01
C TYR A 76 10.22 -6.40 8.43
N GLN A 77 9.09 -5.77 8.69
CA GLN A 77 8.86 -5.08 9.97
C GLN A 77 8.92 -6.01 11.20
N ASN A 78 8.75 -7.33 11.01
CA ASN A 78 8.92 -8.31 12.08
C ASN A 78 10.31 -8.29 12.72
N LEU A 79 11.36 -7.94 11.96
CA LEU A 79 12.72 -7.73 12.50
C LEU A 79 12.77 -6.60 13.54
N LEU A 80 11.87 -5.64 13.46
CA LEU A 80 11.84 -4.48 14.37
C LEU A 80 11.14 -4.80 15.69
N PHE A 81 10.15 -5.72 15.67
CA PHE A 81 9.21 -5.90 16.78
C PHE A 81 9.25 -7.27 17.45
N GLN A 82 9.92 -8.24 16.86
CA GLN A 82 10.00 -9.61 17.39
C GLN A 82 11.43 -9.94 17.82
N GLN A 83 11.58 -10.79 18.84
CA GLN A 83 12.90 -11.27 19.29
C GLN A 83 13.64 -11.98 18.16
N TYR A 84 12.93 -12.79 17.39
CA TYR A 84 13.40 -13.38 16.15
C TYR A 84 12.44 -12.93 15.04
N GLY A 85 12.94 -12.20 14.07
CA GLY A 85 12.14 -11.72 12.93
C GLY A 85 11.81 -12.87 11.99
N THR A 86 10.54 -13.26 11.95
CA THR A 86 10.02 -14.29 11.05
C THR A 86 9.13 -13.70 9.97
N GLY A 87 8.81 -14.48 8.94
CA GLY A 87 7.91 -14.03 7.88
C GLY A 87 8.51 -12.98 6.95
N LEU A 88 9.83 -13.03 6.70
CA LEU A 88 10.52 -12.14 5.78
C LEU A 88 10.36 -12.65 4.35
N TRP A 89 9.25 -12.31 3.71
CA TRP A 89 8.88 -12.77 2.36
C TRP A 89 9.46 -11.86 1.28
N ALA A 90 10.71 -12.11 0.89
CA ALA A 90 11.43 -11.29 -0.09
C ALA A 90 11.15 -11.66 -1.55
N MET A 91 10.58 -12.84 -1.82
CA MET A 91 10.42 -13.40 -3.17
C MET A 91 11.71 -13.39 -4.01
N PRO A 92 12.13 -14.53 -4.54
CA PRO A 92 11.41 -15.80 -4.58
C PRO A 92 11.50 -16.62 -3.29
N HIS A 93 12.19 -16.17 -2.28
CA HIS A 93 12.42 -16.88 -1.04
C HIS A 93 11.71 -16.22 0.16
N LYS A 94 11.63 -16.97 1.24
CA LYS A 94 11.26 -16.49 2.58
C LYS A 94 12.40 -16.76 3.54
N VAL A 95 12.63 -15.86 4.48
CA VAL A 95 13.62 -16.02 5.53
C VAL A 95 12.97 -15.89 6.91
N ASP A 96 13.34 -16.79 7.82
CA ASP A 96 13.03 -16.68 9.25
C ASP A 96 14.33 -16.65 10.05
N ALA A 97 14.46 -15.71 10.96
CA ALA A 97 15.48 -15.77 12.00
C ALA A 97 14.96 -16.65 13.14
N THR A 98 15.79 -17.58 13.61
CA THR A 98 15.44 -18.51 14.69
C THR A 98 16.61 -18.68 15.67
N LYS A 99 16.38 -19.33 16.77
CA LYS A 99 17.46 -19.64 17.74
C LYS A 99 18.51 -20.64 17.20
N GLU A 100 18.20 -21.34 16.12
CA GLU A 100 19.10 -22.27 15.43
C GLU A 100 19.89 -21.59 14.29
N GLY A 101 19.52 -20.38 13.90
CA GLY A 101 20.11 -19.66 12.79
C GLY A 101 19.07 -19.09 11.84
N ILE A 102 19.39 -19.07 10.55
CA ILE A 102 18.59 -18.48 9.48
C ILE A 102 17.95 -19.61 8.69
N GLU A 103 16.63 -19.68 8.66
CA GLU A 103 15.89 -20.61 7.82
C GLU A 103 15.57 -19.94 6.47
N VAL A 104 16.09 -20.51 5.39
CA VAL A 104 15.86 -20.03 4.01
C VAL A 104 14.94 -20.99 3.29
N PHE A 105 13.74 -20.55 2.98
CA PHE A 105 12.70 -21.32 2.30
C PHE A 105 12.62 -20.93 0.83
N PHE A 106 12.37 -21.93 -0.02
CA PHE A 106 12.00 -21.72 -1.42
C PHE A 106 10.58 -22.21 -1.64
N PRO A 107 9.57 -21.32 -1.55
CA PRO A 107 8.17 -21.66 -1.81
C PRO A 107 7.95 -21.94 -3.31
N THR A 108 7.74 -23.21 -3.67
CA THR A 108 7.48 -23.65 -5.05
C THR A 108 6.06 -24.16 -5.26
N THR A 109 5.29 -24.29 -4.18
CA THR A 109 3.96 -24.87 -4.18
C THR A 109 2.97 -23.97 -3.44
N PHE A 110 1.69 -24.18 -3.72
CA PHE A 110 0.58 -23.52 -3.05
C PHE A 110 -0.25 -24.51 -2.26
N ASP A 111 -1.02 -24.02 -1.29
CA ASP A 111 -1.99 -24.84 -0.57
C ASP A 111 -3.09 -25.38 -1.50
N THR A 112 -3.90 -26.31 -1.01
CA THR A 112 -4.96 -26.95 -1.81
C THR A 112 -6.03 -25.97 -2.28
N GLY A 113 -6.20 -24.83 -1.64
CA GLY A 113 -7.13 -23.77 -2.02
C GLY A 113 -6.51 -22.71 -2.96
N GLY A 114 -5.22 -22.80 -3.27
CA GLY A 114 -4.54 -21.79 -4.07
C GLY A 114 -4.46 -20.41 -3.38
N THR A 115 -4.53 -20.40 -2.04
CA THR A 115 -4.59 -19.15 -1.29
C THR A 115 -3.25 -18.73 -0.70
N ARG A 116 -2.32 -19.66 -0.53
CA ARG A 116 -1.05 -19.41 0.20
C ARG A 116 0.12 -20.14 -0.43
N SER A 117 1.25 -19.43 -0.54
CA SER A 117 2.55 -20.05 -0.81
C SER A 117 3.01 -20.88 0.38
N LEU A 118 3.43 -22.11 0.14
CA LEU A 118 3.89 -23.03 1.19
C LEU A 118 5.40 -22.89 1.37
N ALA A 119 5.81 -22.37 2.53
CA ALA A 119 7.20 -22.30 2.95
C ALA A 119 7.52 -23.56 3.78
N GLU A 120 8.13 -24.55 3.12
CA GLU A 120 8.44 -25.87 3.69
C GLU A 120 9.89 -26.24 3.38
N PHE A 121 10.48 -27.13 4.18
CA PHE A 121 11.80 -27.74 3.96
C PHE A 121 12.92 -26.72 3.74
N PRO A 122 13.21 -25.81 4.70
CA PRO A 122 14.25 -24.80 4.55
C PRO A 122 15.64 -25.41 4.57
N LEU A 123 16.60 -24.66 4.03
CA LEU A 123 17.99 -24.77 4.47
C LEU A 123 18.18 -23.89 5.70
N VAL A 124 18.81 -24.43 6.75
CA VAL A 124 19.12 -23.68 7.97
C VAL A 124 20.60 -23.35 7.99
N ILE A 125 20.93 -22.08 7.90
CA ILE A 125 22.29 -21.56 8.01
C ILE A 125 22.51 -21.17 9.47
N GLY A 126 23.25 -22.00 10.15
CA GLY A 126 23.60 -21.83 11.56
C GLY A 126 25.09 -21.84 11.80
N GLY A 127 25.50 -22.24 13.00
CA GLY A 127 26.91 -22.45 13.33
C GLY A 127 27.08 -23.53 14.39
N LYS A 128 28.22 -24.18 14.37
CA LYS A 128 28.57 -25.14 15.41
C LYS A 128 28.66 -24.42 16.74
N ASP A 129 27.86 -24.87 17.70
CA ASP A 129 27.74 -24.28 19.04
C ASP A 129 27.25 -22.81 19.08
N PHE A 130 26.78 -22.25 17.95
CA PHE A 130 26.28 -20.90 17.86
C PHE A 130 24.80 -20.84 18.30
N LYS A 131 24.49 -19.95 19.25
CA LYS A 131 23.14 -19.76 19.81
C LYS A 131 22.78 -18.28 19.86
N PRO A 132 22.29 -17.73 18.78
CA PRO A 132 21.91 -16.30 18.73
C PRO A 132 20.83 -15.99 19.79
N THR A 133 20.95 -14.85 20.43
CA THR A 133 20.00 -14.39 21.48
C THR A 133 18.74 -13.76 20.90
N ASP A 134 18.86 -13.15 19.77
CA ASP A 134 17.79 -12.45 19.05
C ASP A 134 18.19 -12.17 17.59
N SER A 135 17.32 -11.48 16.85
CA SER A 135 17.65 -10.83 15.57
C SER A 135 17.41 -9.33 15.69
N ARG A 136 18.34 -8.52 15.17
CA ARG A 136 18.27 -7.05 15.26
C ARG A 136 18.43 -6.42 13.88
N ALA A 137 17.49 -5.59 13.47
CA ALA A 137 17.65 -4.83 12.24
C ALA A 137 18.90 -3.95 12.32
N LYS A 138 19.75 -4.04 11.29
CA LYS A 138 21.03 -3.32 11.20
C LYS A 138 20.92 -2.15 10.24
N GLN A 139 20.38 -2.41 9.06
CA GLN A 139 20.21 -1.44 8.00
C GLN A 139 18.98 -1.78 7.18
N TRP A 140 18.33 -0.77 6.63
CA TRP A 140 17.23 -0.91 5.67
C TRP A 140 17.34 0.17 4.61
N ALA A 141 16.88 -0.16 3.41
CA ALA A 141 16.78 0.72 2.27
C ALA A 141 15.42 0.54 1.59
N ASP A 142 15.26 0.99 0.36
CA ASP A 142 13.94 1.04 -0.27
C ASP A 142 13.30 -0.35 -0.47
N TRP A 143 14.09 -1.38 -0.82
CA TRP A 143 13.62 -2.77 -0.96
C TRP A 143 14.61 -3.83 -0.47
N MET A 144 15.58 -3.46 0.38
CA MET A 144 16.47 -4.40 1.04
C MET A 144 16.53 -4.14 2.55
N VAL A 145 16.92 -5.17 3.29
CA VAL A 145 17.17 -5.10 4.72
C VAL A 145 18.40 -5.93 5.08
N SER A 146 19.16 -5.49 6.07
CA SER A 146 20.13 -6.33 6.76
C SER A 146 19.85 -6.37 8.26
N PHE A 147 20.16 -7.51 8.88
CA PHE A 147 19.98 -7.72 10.30
C PHE A 147 21.13 -8.55 10.89
N ARG A 148 21.34 -8.41 12.19
CA ARG A 148 22.34 -9.15 12.93
C ARG A 148 21.67 -10.17 13.83
N MET A 149 22.25 -11.37 13.90
CA MET A 149 21.94 -12.41 14.88
C MET A 149 23.16 -12.57 15.81
N PRO A 150 23.18 -11.92 16.99
CA PRO A 150 24.30 -11.97 17.90
C PRO A 150 24.15 -13.14 18.88
N GLU A 151 25.23 -13.82 19.18
CA GLU A 151 25.43 -14.56 20.43
C GLU A 151 26.22 -13.70 21.45
N SER A 152 27.22 -12.97 20.93
CA SER A 152 28.04 -12.03 21.68
C SER A 152 28.52 -10.91 20.77
N GLU A 153 29.30 -9.97 21.28
CA GLU A 153 29.95 -8.91 20.49
C GLU A 153 30.97 -9.45 19.47
N SER A 154 31.59 -10.61 19.77
CA SER A 154 32.60 -11.24 18.92
C SER A 154 32.09 -12.45 18.11
N GLN A 155 30.83 -12.85 18.32
CA GLN A 155 30.21 -13.99 17.65
C GLN A 155 28.81 -13.62 17.16
N PHE A 156 28.68 -13.40 15.86
CA PHE A 156 27.42 -13.03 15.23
C PHE A 156 27.40 -13.38 13.76
N VAL A 157 26.19 -13.36 13.19
CA VAL A 157 25.96 -13.46 11.74
C VAL A 157 25.21 -12.23 11.29
N ASP A 158 25.75 -11.51 10.31
CA ASP A 158 25.04 -10.44 9.59
C ASP A 158 24.41 -11.02 8.35
N VAL A 159 23.12 -10.73 8.13
CA VAL A 159 22.31 -11.25 7.04
C VAL A 159 21.78 -10.11 6.20
N THR A 160 21.88 -10.22 4.88
CA THR A 160 21.32 -9.26 3.93
C THR A 160 20.37 -9.97 2.97
N LEU A 161 19.25 -9.35 2.66
CA LEU A 161 18.29 -9.82 1.65
C LEU A 161 17.51 -8.64 1.07
N GLY A 162 16.99 -8.79 -0.14
CA GLY A 162 16.19 -7.78 -0.83
C GLY A 162 15.03 -8.39 -1.59
N GLU A 163 13.95 -7.64 -1.74
CA GLU A 163 12.80 -8.08 -2.52
C GLU A 163 13.16 -8.28 -3.99
N GLY A 164 12.73 -9.40 -4.53
CA GLY A 164 13.06 -9.79 -5.89
C GLY A 164 14.49 -10.31 -6.07
N MET A 165 15.38 -10.16 -5.10
CA MET A 165 16.74 -10.67 -5.17
C MET A 165 16.77 -12.14 -4.73
N PRO A 166 17.22 -13.09 -5.55
CA PRO A 166 17.18 -14.51 -5.20
C PRO A 166 18.28 -14.95 -4.23
N PHE A 167 19.00 -14.02 -3.64
CA PHE A 167 20.14 -14.29 -2.76
C PHE A 167 19.85 -13.93 -1.31
N VAL A 168 20.36 -14.73 -0.38
CA VAL A 168 20.47 -14.44 1.04
C VAL A 168 21.95 -14.49 1.41
N TRP A 169 22.53 -13.35 1.71
CA TRP A 169 23.92 -13.20 2.09
C TRP A 169 24.10 -13.31 3.60
N ALA A 170 24.90 -14.23 4.08
CA ALA A 170 25.25 -14.43 5.48
C ALA A 170 26.75 -14.23 5.68
N GLU A 171 27.15 -13.21 6.43
CA GLU A 171 28.53 -12.85 6.77
C GLU A 171 28.80 -13.23 8.25
N PHE A 172 29.80 -14.08 8.48
CA PHE A 172 30.06 -14.66 9.80
C PHE A 172 31.21 -13.96 10.52
N THR A 173 31.05 -13.69 11.79
CA THR A 173 32.11 -13.20 12.67
C THR A 173 32.21 -14.16 13.86
N GLY A 174 33.39 -14.80 14.02
CA GLY A 174 33.64 -15.73 15.14
C GLY A 174 32.81 -17.01 15.15
N VAL A 175 32.03 -17.28 14.10
CA VAL A 175 31.12 -18.43 14.00
C VAL A 175 31.65 -19.40 12.96
N LYS A 176 31.67 -20.71 13.28
CA LYS A 176 31.94 -21.78 12.32
C LYS A 176 30.63 -22.22 11.68
N PRO A 177 30.37 -21.92 10.40
CA PRO A 177 29.07 -22.15 9.82
C PRO A 177 28.73 -23.63 9.62
N THR A 178 27.43 -23.91 9.69
CA THR A 178 26.84 -25.20 9.37
C THR A 178 25.61 -25.01 8.51
N ILE A 179 25.27 -26.02 7.72
CA ILE A 179 24.04 -26.06 6.92
C ILE A 179 23.26 -27.28 7.37
N ALA A 180 22.04 -27.07 7.90
CA ALA A 180 21.15 -28.17 8.21
C ALA A 180 19.99 -28.23 7.19
N LEU A 181 19.49 -29.44 6.95
CA LEU A 181 18.40 -29.70 6.02
C LEU A 181 17.08 -29.82 6.80
N GLY A 182 16.17 -28.90 6.60
CA GLY A 182 14.91 -28.81 7.31
C GLY A 182 15.02 -28.10 8.67
N GLY A 183 14.06 -27.26 8.98
CA GLY A 183 13.99 -26.48 10.22
C GLY A 183 13.48 -27.27 11.42
N GLN A 184 13.52 -26.63 12.58
CA GLN A 184 13.01 -27.18 13.85
C GLN A 184 11.50 -27.02 14.04
N GLY A 185 10.83 -26.21 13.23
CA GLY A 185 9.45 -25.80 13.43
C GLY A 185 8.42 -26.57 12.59
N GLY A 186 7.44 -27.20 13.25
CA GLY A 186 6.17 -27.60 12.66
C GLY A 186 6.14 -28.71 11.60
N LYS A 187 4.93 -29.03 11.10
CA LYS A 187 4.74 -29.96 9.97
C LYS A 187 5.34 -29.38 8.70
N GLY A 188 6.19 -30.15 8.01
CA GLY A 188 6.84 -29.73 6.77
C GLY A 188 8.21 -29.07 6.97
N SER A 189 8.74 -29.01 8.20
CA SER A 189 10.07 -28.47 8.46
C SER A 189 11.21 -29.48 8.17
N ARG A 190 10.92 -30.77 8.21
CA ARG A 190 11.89 -31.83 7.88
C ARG A 190 11.37 -32.72 6.76
N GLY A 191 12.21 -32.89 5.73
CA GLY A 191 11.94 -33.78 4.63
C GLY A 191 12.09 -35.25 4.98
N LYS A 192 11.55 -36.10 4.13
CA LYS A 192 11.64 -37.56 4.25
C LYS A 192 12.72 -38.13 3.34
N ASN A 193 13.06 -37.41 2.28
CA ASN A 193 13.99 -37.86 1.26
C ASN A 193 15.42 -37.33 1.54
N PRO A 194 16.48 -38.11 1.24
CA PRO A 194 17.84 -37.63 1.32
C PRO A 194 18.06 -36.51 0.28
N ALA A 195 18.88 -35.52 0.65
CA ALA A 195 19.32 -34.51 -0.31
C ALA A 195 20.32 -35.12 -1.29
N THR A 196 20.34 -34.59 -2.50
CA THR A 196 21.38 -34.81 -3.49
C THR A 196 22.20 -33.54 -3.68
N PHE A 197 23.47 -33.70 -4.02
CA PHE A 197 24.42 -32.61 -4.15
C PHE A 197 24.96 -32.51 -5.59
N PHE A 198 25.33 -31.31 -5.99
CA PHE A 198 25.95 -31.06 -7.28
C PHE A 198 26.99 -29.94 -7.18
N ASP A 199 27.93 -29.94 -8.11
CA ASP A 199 28.95 -28.91 -8.23
C ASP A 199 28.48 -27.71 -9.08
N LEU A 200 29.34 -26.71 -9.26
CA LEU A 200 29.04 -25.53 -10.07
C LEU A 200 28.62 -25.84 -11.52
N ALA A 201 29.15 -26.94 -12.10
CA ALA A 201 28.77 -27.39 -13.44
C ALA A 201 27.42 -28.14 -13.48
N GLY A 202 26.76 -28.32 -12.34
CA GLY A 202 25.53 -29.10 -12.23
C GLY A 202 25.75 -30.62 -12.22
N LYS A 203 26.96 -31.09 -12.08
CA LYS A 203 27.30 -32.50 -12.02
C LYS A 203 27.10 -33.03 -10.61
N GLU A 204 26.50 -34.20 -10.46
CA GLU A 204 26.35 -34.89 -9.18
C GLU A 204 27.66 -34.93 -8.39
N ALA A 205 27.61 -34.57 -7.13
CA ALA A 205 28.75 -34.51 -6.23
C ALA A 205 28.46 -35.29 -4.93
N LYS A 206 29.55 -35.67 -4.23
CA LYS A 206 29.49 -36.30 -2.91
C LYS A 206 30.29 -35.46 -1.92
N LEU A 207 29.87 -35.51 -0.68
CA LEU A 207 30.62 -34.91 0.43
C LEU A 207 31.76 -35.86 0.88
N PRO A 208 32.96 -35.35 1.25
CA PRO A 208 33.31 -33.93 1.25
C PRO A 208 33.48 -33.37 -0.17
N LEU A 209 33.03 -32.14 -0.37
CA LEU A 209 33.21 -31.35 -1.59
C LEU A 209 34.06 -30.14 -1.29
N THR A 210 35.11 -29.89 -2.07
CA THR A 210 35.92 -28.67 -1.95
C THR A 210 35.74 -27.81 -3.19
N GLY A 211 35.35 -26.56 -2.98
CA GLY A 211 35.08 -25.60 -4.04
C GLY A 211 34.47 -24.31 -3.47
N ASP A 212 33.92 -23.50 -4.32
CA ASP A 212 33.17 -22.29 -3.91
C ASP A 212 31.65 -22.46 -4.05
N THR A 213 31.18 -23.62 -4.44
CA THR A 213 29.75 -23.87 -4.72
C THR A 213 29.38 -25.28 -4.25
N LEU A 214 28.31 -25.33 -3.43
CA LEU A 214 27.58 -26.53 -3.12
C LEU A 214 26.15 -26.41 -3.61
N GLY A 215 25.78 -27.20 -4.61
CA GLY A 215 24.39 -27.35 -5.03
C GLY A 215 23.67 -28.39 -4.17
N ILE A 216 22.42 -28.12 -3.81
CA ILE A 216 21.61 -28.98 -2.95
C ILE A 216 20.20 -29.08 -3.57
N THR A 217 19.79 -30.33 -3.87
CA THR A 217 18.38 -30.62 -4.18
C THR A 217 17.75 -31.36 -3.02
N TYR A 218 16.71 -30.78 -2.42
CA TYR A 218 16.05 -31.28 -1.23
C TYR A 218 14.54 -31.11 -1.31
N GLU A 219 13.79 -32.18 -1.21
CA GLU A 219 12.32 -32.21 -1.27
C GLU A 219 11.75 -31.44 -2.49
N GLY A 220 12.35 -31.66 -3.64
CA GLY A 220 11.96 -31.02 -4.91
C GLY A 220 12.33 -29.54 -5.06
N ARG A 221 13.12 -29.00 -4.13
CA ARG A 221 13.66 -27.63 -4.18
C ARG A 221 15.14 -27.67 -4.46
N THR A 222 15.60 -26.80 -5.34
CA THR A 222 17.01 -26.70 -5.72
C THR A 222 17.59 -25.41 -5.16
N TYR A 223 18.73 -25.51 -4.51
CA TYR A 223 19.50 -24.40 -3.96
C TYR A 223 20.95 -24.47 -4.43
N ALA A 224 21.60 -23.31 -4.51
CA ALA A 224 23.03 -23.22 -4.48
C ALA A 224 23.47 -22.48 -3.21
N VAL A 225 24.57 -22.93 -2.62
CA VAL A 225 25.28 -22.24 -1.55
C VAL A 225 26.66 -21.87 -2.10
N PHE A 226 26.87 -20.56 -2.25
CA PHE A 226 28.14 -20.01 -2.72
C PHE A 226 28.98 -19.55 -1.51
N ALA A 227 30.30 -19.72 -1.60
CA ALA A 227 31.23 -19.53 -0.51
C ALA A 227 32.58 -18.95 -0.99
N PRO A 228 33.52 -18.61 -0.11
CA PRO A 228 34.91 -18.34 -0.47
C PRO A 228 35.54 -19.50 -1.23
N ASP A 229 36.55 -19.18 -2.04
CA ASP A 229 37.27 -20.19 -2.80
C ASP A 229 37.88 -21.26 -1.89
N ARG A 230 37.91 -22.52 -2.38
CA ARG A 230 38.42 -23.67 -1.67
C ARG A 230 37.77 -23.97 -0.32
N THR A 231 36.52 -23.57 -0.17
CA THR A 231 35.71 -23.98 0.98
C THR A 231 35.48 -25.50 0.94
N THR A 232 35.58 -26.15 2.09
CA THR A 232 35.24 -27.58 2.21
C THR A 232 33.90 -27.73 2.88
N PHE A 233 33.01 -28.44 2.19
CA PHE A 233 31.69 -28.86 2.70
C PHE A 233 31.81 -30.35 3.02
N ASP A 234 31.54 -30.71 4.27
CA ASP A 234 31.65 -32.11 4.73
C ASP A 234 30.42 -32.54 5.49
N ALA A 235 30.07 -33.81 5.43
CA ALA A 235 28.93 -34.35 6.15
C ALA A 235 29.21 -34.30 7.66
N ASP A 236 28.26 -33.73 8.43
CA ASP A 236 28.31 -33.66 9.89
C ASP A 236 26.97 -34.10 10.48
N GLY A 237 26.88 -35.39 10.80
CA GLY A 237 25.61 -35.98 11.26
C GLY A 237 24.48 -35.84 10.21
N SER A 238 23.46 -35.13 10.57
CA SER A 238 22.31 -34.82 9.66
C SER A 238 22.47 -33.52 8.87
N GLY A 239 23.63 -32.85 8.98
CA GLY A 239 23.92 -31.55 8.36
C GLY A 239 25.21 -31.56 7.60
N ILE A 240 25.69 -30.37 7.30
CA ILE A 240 26.91 -30.12 6.55
C ILE A 240 27.73 -29.10 7.35
N SER A 241 28.95 -29.45 7.71
CA SER A 241 29.95 -28.53 8.24
C SER A 241 30.62 -27.77 7.10
N VAL A 242 30.98 -26.52 7.34
CA VAL A 242 31.62 -25.65 6.37
C VAL A 242 32.96 -25.15 6.91
N ALA A 243 34.04 -25.40 6.19
CA ALA A 243 35.39 -24.97 6.55
C ALA A 243 35.96 -24.07 5.46
N PHE A 244 36.16 -22.79 5.79
CA PHE A 244 36.80 -21.83 4.89
C PHE A 244 38.30 -21.99 4.88
N ALA A 245 38.90 -21.88 3.70
CA ALA A 245 40.37 -22.01 3.54
C ALA A 245 41.13 -20.72 3.91
N GLY A 246 40.44 -19.57 3.93
CA GLY A 246 41.02 -18.24 4.16
C GLY A 246 40.39 -17.48 5.30
N LYS A 247 40.54 -16.16 5.27
CA LYS A 247 39.93 -15.23 6.27
C LYS A 247 38.49 -14.82 5.93
N GLU A 248 38.11 -14.95 4.68
CA GLU A 248 36.78 -14.66 4.21
C GLU A 248 35.78 -15.64 4.83
N SER A 249 34.68 -15.14 5.33
CA SER A 249 33.74 -15.93 6.12
C SER A 249 32.31 -15.54 5.76
N PHE A 250 31.81 -16.10 4.67
CA PHE A 250 30.46 -15.87 4.16
C PHE A 250 29.85 -17.09 3.50
N LEU A 251 28.53 -17.15 3.48
CA LEU A 251 27.73 -18.02 2.63
C LEU A 251 26.64 -17.20 1.93
N VAL A 252 26.40 -17.51 0.65
CA VAL A 252 25.29 -16.92 -0.10
C VAL A 252 24.36 -18.04 -0.50
N VAL A 253 23.15 -18.06 0.05
CA VAL A 253 22.13 -19.06 -0.28
C VAL A 253 21.24 -18.54 -1.38
N CYS A 254 21.04 -19.33 -2.41
CA CYS A 254 20.23 -18.96 -3.57
C CYS A 254 19.28 -20.11 -3.96
N PRO A 255 17.95 -19.91 -3.89
CA PRO A 255 17.00 -20.75 -4.59
C PRO A 255 17.24 -20.71 -6.09
N LEU A 256 17.36 -21.85 -6.75
CA LEU A 256 17.58 -21.95 -8.20
C LEU A 256 16.33 -22.42 -8.93
N PRO A 257 15.97 -21.81 -10.07
CA PRO A 257 14.92 -22.36 -10.95
C PRO A 257 15.25 -23.77 -11.44
N ALA A 258 16.52 -24.02 -11.78
CA ALA A 258 17.02 -25.33 -12.20
C ALA A 258 18.51 -25.47 -11.88
N VAL A 259 18.99 -26.72 -11.77
CA VAL A 259 20.42 -27.06 -11.52
C VAL A 259 21.36 -26.38 -12.54
N LYS A 260 20.97 -26.36 -13.82
CA LYS A 260 21.76 -25.74 -14.90
C LYS A 260 22.05 -24.24 -14.69
N ASP A 261 21.25 -23.57 -13.87
CA ASP A 261 21.36 -22.13 -13.68
C ASP A 261 22.45 -21.75 -12.66
N ALA A 262 23.02 -22.73 -11.94
CA ALA A 262 23.99 -22.50 -10.86
C ALA A 262 25.17 -21.61 -11.29
N ALA A 263 25.74 -21.84 -12.47
CA ALA A 263 26.86 -21.06 -12.98
C ALA A 263 26.49 -19.59 -13.26
N LEU A 264 25.30 -19.35 -13.78
CA LEU A 264 24.82 -17.98 -13.99
C LEU A 264 24.61 -17.25 -12.65
N PHE A 265 24.02 -17.93 -11.67
CA PHE A 265 23.80 -17.31 -10.35
C PHE A 265 25.13 -17.11 -9.59
N ASN A 266 26.11 -18.03 -9.71
CA ASN A 266 27.44 -17.86 -9.11
C ASN A 266 28.09 -16.55 -9.56
N LYS A 267 27.97 -16.18 -10.84
CA LYS A 267 28.54 -14.94 -11.38
C LYS A 267 28.10 -13.71 -10.59
N TYR A 268 26.85 -13.68 -10.11
CA TYR A 268 26.23 -12.50 -9.46
C TYR A 268 26.07 -12.65 -7.94
N ALA A 269 26.49 -13.77 -7.36
CA ALA A 269 26.24 -14.08 -5.95
C ALA A 269 27.04 -13.23 -4.96
N PHE A 270 28.16 -12.68 -5.39
CA PHE A 270 29.14 -12.06 -4.47
C PHE A 270 28.99 -10.55 -4.34
N ALA A 271 28.08 -9.93 -5.04
CA ALA A 271 27.70 -8.52 -4.91
C ALA A 271 26.62 -8.37 -3.84
N VAL A 272 27.00 -7.99 -2.62
CA VAL A 272 26.06 -7.81 -1.50
C VAL A 272 25.44 -6.42 -1.57
N PRO A 273 24.11 -6.28 -1.65
CA PRO A 273 23.47 -4.99 -1.59
C PRO A 273 23.72 -4.29 -0.24
N ARG A 274 24.22 -3.07 -0.31
CA ARG A 274 24.38 -2.19 0.87
C ARG A 274 23.39 -1.03 0.86
N ASP A 275 22.88 -0.69 -0.31
CA ASP A 275 21.80 0.28 -0.46
C ASP A 275 20.94 -0.05 -1.68
N THR A 276 19.67 0.30 -1.59
CA THR A 276 18.72 0.28 -2.71
C THR A 276 17.94 1.58 -2.70
N THR A 277 17.97 2.30 -3.82
CA THR A 277 17.35 3.62 -3.93
C THR A 277 16.46 3.69 -5.16
N LEU A 278 15.16 3.99 -4.95
CA LEU A 278 14.24 4.39 -6.00
C LEU A 278 14.23 5.90 -6.15
N SER A 279 14.42 6.38 -7.34
CA SER A 279 14.14 7.76 -7.73
C SER A 279 13.15 7.78 -8.89
N TRP A 280 12.43 8.89 -9.06
CA TRP A 280 11.45 9.03 -10.12
C TRP A 280 11.43 10.44 -10.68
N ASN A 281 11.00 10.54 -11.92
CA ASN A 281 10.80 11.81 -12.62
C ASN A 281 9.48 11.77 -13.35
N TYR A 282 8.60 12.72 -13.04
CA TYR A 282 7.36 12.93 -13.76
C TYR A 282 7.59 13.94 -14.88
N ASP A 283 7.60 13.44 -16.11
CA ASP A 283 7.65 14.29 -17.30
C ASP A 283 6.21 14.64 -17.72
N ARG A 284 5.81 15.86 -17.44
CA ARG A 284 4.47 16.37 -17.73
C ARG A 284 4.19 16.40 -19.23
N ALA A 285 5.15 16.81 -20.04
CA ALA A 285 4.98 16.93 -21.49
C ALA A 285 4.88 15.56 -22.18
N ALA A 286 5.66 14.58 -21.69
CA ALA A 286 5.59 13.22 -22.20
C ALA A 286 4.44 12.40 -21.60
N GLY A 287 3.78 12.88 -20.53
CA GLY A 287 2.75 12.13 -19.81
C GLY A 287 3.28 10.82 -19.24
N THR A 288 4.50 10.83 -18.71
CA THR A 288 5.15 9.62 -18.20
C THR A 288 5.80 9.83 -16.84
N ILE A 289 5.86 8.74 -16.06
CA ILE A 289 6.68 8.64 -14.86
C ILE A 289 7.79 7.64 -15.11
N SER A 290 9.05 8.09 -15.11
CA SER A 290 10.22 7.24 -15.20
C SER A 290 10.78 6.98 -13.82
N THR A 291 11.03 5.72 -13.50
CA THR A 291 11.59 5.29 -12.22
C THR A 291 12.96 4.68 -12.44
N THR A 292 13.92 5.07 -11.62
CA THR A 292 15.29 4.55 -11.63
C THR A 292 15.55 3.80 -10.33
N TRP A 293 15.87 2.53 -10.47
CA TRP A 293 16.16 1.56 -9.41
C TRP A 293 17.67 1.36 -9.33
N ALA A 294 18.31 1.84 -8.30
CA ALA A 294 19.75 1.74 -8.11
C ALA A 294 20.08 0.83 -6.94
N ILE A 295 21.07 -0.04 -7.13
CA ILE A 295 21.58 -0.97 -6.13
C ILE A 295 23.08 -0.65 -5.94
N THR A 296 23.47 -0.32 -4.73
CA THR A 296 24.88 -0.16 -4.36
C THR A 296 25.35 -1.43 -3.67
N THR A 297 26.47 -2.00 -4.12
CA THR A 297 26.98 -3.28 -3.64
C THR A 297 28.40 -3.19 -3.11
N ASP A 298 28.71 -4.04 -2.12
CA ASP A 298 30.08 -4.43 -1.78
C ASP A 298 30.37 -5.83 -2.30
N LEU A 299 31.60 -6.07 -2.69
CA LEU A 299 32.02 -7.39 -3.18
C LEU A 299 32.56 -8.25 -2.03
N LEU A 300 32.05 -9.46 -1.91
CA LEU A 300 32.63 -10.52 -1.06
C LEU A 300 33.86 -11.14 -1.74
N LYS A 301 33.80 -11.29 -3.07
CA LYS A 301 34.93 -11.70 -3.93
C LYS A 301 34.63 -11.33 -5.39
N GLY A 302 35.65 -11.41 -6.25
CA GLY A 302 35.49 -11.15 -7.69
C GLY A 302 35.40 -9.66 -8.03
N THR A 303 34.81 -9.35 -9.20
CA THR A 303 34.75 -7.97 -9.74
C THR A 303 33.37 -7.62 -10.30
N GLU A 304 32.35 -8.50 -10.18
CA GLU A 304 31.01 -8.28 -10.70
C GLU A 304 30.16 -7.60 -9.63
N HIS A 305 29.74 -6.37 -9.86
CA HIS A 305 28.90 -5.58 -8.96
C HIS A 305 27.41 -5.72 -9.22
N SER A 306 27.04 -6.25 -10.39
CA SER A 306 25.62 -6.46 -10.73
C SER A 306 24.97 -7.52 -9.85
N VAL A 307 23.70 -7.37 -9.59
CA VAL A 307 22.85 -8.32 -8.85
C VAL A 307 21.77 -8.84 -9.78
N ILE A 308 21.35 -10.10 -9.63
CA ILE A 308 20.11 -10.57 -10.23
C ILE A 308 18.93 -9.96 -9.46
N GLN A 309 18.12 -9.15 -10.14
CA GLN A 309 16.91 -8.55 -9.64
C GLN A 309 15.70 -9.15 -10.36
N GLY A 310 14.72 -9.61 -9.59
CA GLY A 310 13.44 -10.09 -10.08
C GLY A 310 12.38 -8.97 -10.13
N TRP A 311 11.51 -9.05 -11.12
CA TRP A 311 10.50 -8.05 -11.46
C TRP A 311 9.13 -8.71 -11.59
N LEU A 312 8.15 -8.23 -10.85
CA LEU A 312 6.75 -8.68 -10.85
C LEU A 312 5.96 -8.11 -12.04
N PRO A 313 4.78 -8.64 -12.38
CA PRO A 313 3.99 -8.23 -13.56
C PRO A 313 3.81 -6.71 -13.73
N HIS A 314 3.53 -5.96 -12.68
CA HIS A 314 3.34 -4.51 -12.76
C HIS A 314 4.62 -3.73 -13.17
N HIS A 315 5.81 -4.36 -13.11
CA HIS A 315 7.06 -3.75 -13.54
C HIS A 315 7.38 -3.95 -15.03
N TRP A 316 6.78 -4.94 -15.68
CA TRP A 316 7.15 -5.29 -17.05
C TRP A 316 5.97 -5.41 -18.02
N ARG A 317 4.72 -5.41 -17.52
CA ARG A 317 3.54 -5.46 -18.40
C ARG A 317 3.16 -4.03 -18.84
N ASP A 318 3.09 -3.80 -20.17
CA ASP A 318 2.68 -2.52 -20.77
C ASP A 318 3.48 -1.30 -20.27
N VAL A 319 4.79 -1.48 -20.16
CA VAL A 319 5.74 -0.44 -19.75
C VAL A 319 6.98 -0.51 -20.65
N LYS A 320 7.85 0.51 -20.56
CA LYS A 320 9.15 0.51 -21.23
C LYS A 320 10.25 0.26 -20.19
N THR A 321 11.15 -0.67 -20.49
CA THR A 321 12.33 -0.97 -19.67
C THR A 321 13.61 -0.69 -20.48
N ASP A 322 14.69 -0.29 -19.81
CA ASP A 322 16.01 -0.11 -20.41
C ASP A 322 16.90 -1.35 -20.27
N PHE A 323 16.35 -2.43 -19.72
CA PHE A 323 17.08 -3.68 -19.46
C PHE A 323 16.41 -4.88 -20.12
N GLN A 324 17.19 -5.96 -20.28
CA GLN A 324 16.70 -7.22 -20.84
C GLN A 324 16.55 -8.27 -19.75
N PHE A 325 15.52 -9.09 -19.86
CA PHE A 325 15.32 -10.23 -18.99
C PHE A 325 16.17 -11.41 -19.44
N HIS A 326 16.73 -12.13 -18.46
CA HIS A 326 17.24 -13.49 -18.69
C HIS A 326 16.09 -14.46 -18.95
N ASP A 327 16.39 -15.61 -19.54
CA ASP A 327 15.46 -16.73 -19.62
C ASP A 327 15.39 -17.46 -18.26
N LEU A 328 15.02 -16.70 -17.24
CA LEU A 328 14.89 -17.10 -15.86
C LEU A 328 13.60 -16.53 -15.28
N GLU A 329 12.78 -17.41 -14.72
CA GLU A 329 11.59 -16.98 -14.02
C GLU A 329 11.34 -17.82 -12.78
N TYR A 330 10.71 -17.18 -11.78
CA TYR A 330 10.16 -17.86 -10.63
C TYR A 330 8.64 -17.73 -10.63
N ARG A 331 7.95 -18.73 -10.12
CA ARG A 331 6.51 -18.63 -9.85
C ARG A 331 6.32 -18.19 -8.40
N THR A 332 5.59 -17.10 -8.21
CA THR A 332 5.26 -16.55 -6.88
C THR A 332 3.74 -16.43 -6.70
N ILE A 333 3.31 -16.06 -5.50
CA ILE A 333 1.90 -15.72 -5.24
C ILE A 333 1.45 -14.44 -5.97
N ARG A 334 2.40 -13.66 -6.53
CA ARG A 334 2.16 -12.48 -7.36
C ARG A 334 2.38 -12.74 -8.86
N GLY A 335 2.31 -14.01 -9.28
CA GLY A 335 2.56 -14.39 -10.65
C GLY A 335 4.04 -14.62 -10.95
N LYS A 336 4.41 -14.38 -12.20
CA LYS A 336 5.77 -14.58 -12.70
C LYS A 336 6.72 -13.51 -12.20
N LEU A 337 7.83 -13.93 -11.64
CA LEU A 337 8.98 -13.09 -11.31
C LEU A 337 10.04 -13.29 -12.39
N ARG A 338 10.21 -12.32 -13.27
CA ARG A 338 11.21 -12.34 -14.36
C ARG A 338 12.49 -11.66 -13.88
N CYS A 339 13.64 -12.22 -14.22
CA CYS A 339 14.93 -11.78 -13.69
C CYS A 339 15.76 -11.00 -14.72
N ALA A 340 16.44 -9.96 -14.27
CA ALA A 340 17.44 -9.22 -15.01
C ALA A 340 18.66 -8.99 -14.11
N ALA A 341 19.87 -8.86 -14.69
CA ALA A 341 21.06 -8.55 -13.93
C ALA A 341 21.50 -7.10 -14.17
N GLY A 342 21.94 -6.42 -13.11
CA GLY A 342 22.41 -5.04 -13.20
C GLY A 342 22.59 -4.38 -11.82
N GLU A 343 23.09 -3.16 -11.83
CA GLU A 343 23.17 -2.26 -10.67
C GLU A 343 22.14 -1.13 -10.75
N LYS A 344 21.63 -0.88 -11.97
CA LYS A 344 20.68 0.21 -12.23
C LYS A 344 19.71 -0.23 -13.32
N PHE A 345 18.42 0.09 -13.10
CA PHE A 345 17.32 -0.25 -13.98
C PHE A 345 16.38 0.94 -14.12
N THR A 346 15.85 1.16 -15.32
CA THR A 346 14.86 2.21 -15.56
C THR A 346 13.59 1.60 -16.11
N ILE A 347 12.44 2.00 -15.51
CA ILE A 347 11.12 1.62 -15.99
C ILE A 347 10.31 2.88 -16.19
N THR A 348 9.71 3.03 -17.37
CA THR A 348 8.87 4.17 -17.72
C THR A 348 7.42 3.75 -17.91
N TYR A 349 6.54 4.40 -17.17
CA TYR A 349 5.10 4.14 -17.12
C TYR A 349 4.33 5.31 -17.75
N PRO A 350 3.24 5.04 -18.50
CA PRO A 350 2.34 6.09 -18.94
C PRO A 350 1.47 6.61 -17.80
N PHE A 351 1.20 7.92 -17.78
CA PHE A 351 0.28 8.59 -16.88
C PHE A 351 -0.65 9.51 -17.68
N ASN A 352 -1.97 9.33 -17.57
CA ASN A 352 -2.98 10.05 -18.36
C ASN A 352 -3.79 11.06 -17.54
N GLY A 353 -3.33 11.35 -16.31
CA GLY A 353 -3.99 12.31 -15.43
C GLY A 353 -5.00 11.71 -14.46
N VAL A 354 -5.47 12.54 -13.55
CA VAL A 354 -6.57 12.29 -12.62
C VAL A 354 -7.42 13.55 -12.50
N LEU A 355 -8.71 13.39 -12.23
CA LEU A 355 -9.60 14.53 -11.97
C LEU A 355 -10.18 14.42 -10.55
N PRO A 356 -10.36 15.54 -9.84
CA PRO A 356 -11.03 15.56 -8.56
C PRO A 356 -12.53 15.28 -8.69
N ASN A 357 -13.13 15.80 -9.74
CA ASN A 357 -14.53 15.66 -10.14
C ASN A 357 -14.72 16.22 -11.58
N PHE A 358 -15.94 16.25 -12.08
CA PHE A 358 -16.31 16.79 -13.39
C PHE A 358 -16.93 18.20 -13.27
N SER A 359 -16.97 18.96 -14.37
CA SER A 359 -17.84 20.12 -14.51
C SER A 359 -19.32 19.71 -14.43
N ALA A 360 -20.22 20.68 -14.22
CA ALA A 360 -21.65 20.41 -14.12
C ALA A 360 -22.15 19.60 -15.34
N PRO A 361 -22.92 18.53 -15.12
CA PRO A 361 -23.49 17.76 -16.22
C PRO A 361 -24.43 18.59 -17.07
N ASP A 362 -24.48 18.31 -18.36
CA ASP A 362 -25.38 18.96 -19.29
C ASP A 362 -26.81 18.42 -19.08
N PRO A 363 -27.83 19.28 -18.90
CA PRO A 363 -29.21 18.82 -18.81
C PRO A 363 -29.66 17.95 -20.02
N LYS A 364 -29.08 18.15 -21.20
CA LYS A 364 -29.33 17.30 -22.36
C LYS A 364 -28.91 15.83 -22.19
N SER A 365 -28.06 15.55 -21.20
CA SER A 365 -27.70 14.16 -20.83
C SER A 365 -28.77 13.45 -19.99
N GLY A 366 -29.92 14.08 -19.74
CA GLY A 366 -30.94 13.61 -18.81
C GLY A 366 -30.68 13.99 -17.34
N TYR A 367 -29.69 14.82 -17.10
CA TYR A 367 -29.41 15.37 -15.79
C TYR A 367 -30.51 16.34 -15.35
N ASP A 368 -31.07 16.13 -14.15
CA ASP A 368 -32.08 17.01 -13.55
C ASP A 368 -31.42 17.86 -12.45
N PRO A 369 -31.24 19.18 -12.67
CA PRO A 369 -30.71 20.09 -11.64
C PRO A 369 -31.56 20.14 -10.37
N ALA A 370 -32.89 19.97 -10.47
CA ALA A 370 -33.78 19.99 -9.30
C ALA A 370 -33.55 18.76 -8.40
N ARG A 371 -33.31 17.61 -9.01
CA ARG A 371 -32.93 16.39 -8.29
C ARG A 371 -31.58 16.56 -7.59
N MET A 372 -30.58 17.14 -8.27
CA MET A 372 -29.29 17.43 -7.65
C MET A 372 -29.40 18.38 -6.47
N LYS A 373 -30.21 19.42 -6.60
CA LYS A 373 -30.53 20.33 -5.49
C LYS A 373 -31.13 19.58 -4.30
N THR A 374 -32.04 18.63 -4.54
CA THR A 374 -32.60 17.78 -3.50
C THR A 374 -31.51 16.94 -2.81
N TYR A 375 -30.59 16.31 -3.57
CA TYR A 375 -29.48 15.57 -2.99
C TYR A 375 -28.60 16.46 -2.09
N LEU A 376 -28.25 17.69 -2.54
CA LEU A 376 -27.39 18.59 -1.77
C LEU A 376 -28.10 19.08 -0.50
N ALA A 377 -29.40 19.34 -0.57
CA ALA A 377 -30.19 19.75 0.58
C ALA A 377 -30.33 18.61 1.60
N ASP A 378 -30.65 17.40 1.15
CA ASP A 378 -30.75 16.21 2.00
C ASP A 378 -29.41 15.85 2.62
N TYR A 379 -28.31 15.99 1.86
CA TYR A 379 -26.95 15.79 2.32
C TYR A 379 -26.65 16.66 3.54
N PHE A 380 -26.88 17.96 3.40
CA PHE A 380 -26.61 18.92 4.48
C PHE A 380 -27.53 18.72 5.68
N ALA A 381 -28.82 18.44 5.45
CA ALA A 381 -29.80 18.21 6.51
C ALA A 381 -29.56 16.91 7.29
N ASN A 382 -29.14 15.84 6.64
CA ASN A 382 -28.98 14.52 7.25
C ASN A 382 -27.61 14.31 7.90
N ARG A 383 -26.58 15.03 7.46
CA ARG A 383 -25.24 15.05 8.05
C ARG A 383 -25.11 16.13 9.11
N LYS A 384 -25.80 15.92 10.23
CA LYS A 384 -25.70 16.85 11.37
C LYS A 384 -24.34 16.78 12.05
N PRO A 385 -23.77 17.90 12.51
CA PRO A 385 -22.60 17.90 13.37
C PRO A 385 -22.88 17.19 14.70
N PRO A 386 -21.83 16.64 15.32
CA PRO A 386 -20.46 16.55 14.81
C PRO A 386 -20.33 15.48 13.72
N LEU A 387 -19.43 15.70 12.77
CA LEU A 387 -18.94 14.64 11.87
C LEU A 387 -18.21 13.57 12.69
N GLY A 388 -17.90 12.43 12.07
CA GLY A 388 -17.16 11.36 12.72
C GLY A 388 -16.01 11.87 13.58
N SER A 389 -15.87 11.34 14.79
CA SER A 389 -14.88 11.79 15.78
C SER A 389 -13.60 10.96 15.77
N ASP A 390 -13.56 9.90 14.97
CA ASP A 390 -12.37 9.11 14.71
C ASP A 390 -11.74 9.47 13.35
N THR A 391 -10.48 9.10 13.16
CA THR A 391 -9.72 9.46 11.95
C THR A 391 -10.24 8.81 10.68
N TYR A 392 -10.94 7.66 10.76
CA TYR A 392 -11.52 6.99 9.60
C TYR A 392 -12.85 7.58 9.19
N SER A 393 -13.85 7.50 10.09
CA SER A 393 -15.21 8.01 9.81
C SER A 393 -15.20 9.51 9.58
N GLY A 394 -14.42 10.25 10.39
CA GLY A 394 -14.24 11.69 10.22
C GLY A 394 -13.57 12.05 8.89
N GLY A 395 -12.52 11.33 8.51
CA GLY A 395 -11.84 11.52 7.23
C GLY A 395 -12.77 11.27 6.04
N LYS A 396 -13.52 10.17 6.05
CA LYS A 396 -14.54 9.87 5.01
C LYS A 396 -15.61 10.96 4.92
N ASP A 397 -16.10 11.43 6.07
CA ASP A 397 -17.08 12.51 6.09
C ASP A 397 -16.50 13.80 5.49
N LEU A 398 -15.29 14.19 5.85
CA LEU A 398 -14.61 15.38 5.32
C LEU A 398 -14.48 15.31 3.79
N GLN A 399 -14.02 14.20 3.23
CA GLN A 399 -13.93 14.04 1.78
C GLN A 399 -15.28 14.16 1.09
N ARG A 400 -16.32 13.57 1.64
CA ARG A 400 -17.68 13.66 1.09
C ARG A 400 -18.22 15.09 1.13
N PHE A 401 -17.95 15.84 2.21
CA PHE A 401 -18.27 17.27 2.26
C PHE A 401 -17.50 18.09 1.23
N ALA A 402 -16.20 17.76 1.00
CA ALA A 402 -15.41 18.41 -0.04
C ALA A 402 -15.97 18.16 -1.44
N GLN A 403 -16.37 16.92 -1.73
CA GLN A 403 -17.03 16.57 -3.00
C GLN A 403 -18.39 17.28 -3.14
N ALA A 404 -19.18 17.35 -2.08
CA ALA A 404 -20.47 18.05 -2.07
C ALA A 404 -20.28 19.56 -2.32
N ALA A 405 -19.31 20.20 -1.67
CA ALA A 405 -18.97 21.60 -1.90
C ALA A 405 -18.55 21.85 -3.35
N PHE A 406 -17.73 20.95 -3.92
CA PHE A 406 -17.32 21.04 -5.32
C PHE A 406 -18.54 20.98 -6.27
N MET A 407 -19.42 20.00 -6.08
CA MET A 407 -20.65 19.84 -6.89
C MET A 407 -21.57 21.05 -6.75
N ALA A 408 -21.79 21.53 -5.53
CA ALA A 408 -22.60 22.71 -5.28
C ALA A 408 -22.04 23.97 -5.98
N LYS A 409 -20.72 24.16 -5.94
CA LYS A 409 -20.04 25.24 -6.69
C LYS A 409 -20.29 25.14 -8.19
N GLN A 410 -20.08 23.93 -8.75
CA GLN A 410 -20.22 23.70 -10.21
C GLN A 410 -21.65 23.90 -10.71
N THR A 411 -22.64 23.60 -9.85
CA THR A 411 -24.07 23.75 -10.19
C THR A 411 -24.66 25.10 -9.79
N GLY A 412 -23.87 25.98 -9.14
CA GLY A 412 -24.35 27.27 -8.63
C GLY A 412 -25.40 27.13 -7.51
N ASP A 413 -25.37 26.03 -6.75
CA ASP A 413 -26.34 25.76 -5.68
C ASP A 413 -26.07 26.60 -4.43
N ALA A 414 -27.12 27.10 -3.82
CA ALA A 414 -27.04 27.96 -2.63
C ALA A 414 -26.47 27.24 -1.38
N SER A 415 -26.43 25.92 -1.40
CA SER A 415 -25.82 25.12 -0.32
C SER A 415 -24.28 25.16 -0.31
N PHE A 416 -23.66 25.74 -1.35
CA PHE A 416 -22.19 25.79 -1.45
C PHE A 416 -21.53 26.42 -0.24
N GLU A 417 -21.87 27.64 0.10
CA GLU A 417 -21.27 28.36 1.24
C GLU A 417 -21.53 27.66 2.60
N PRO A 418 -22.76 27.21 2.92
CA PRO A 418 -23.01 26.44 4.15
C PRO A 418 -22.17 25.15 4.23
N ILE A 419 -22.07 24.38 3.16
CA ILE A 419 -21.25 23.14 3.12
C ILE A 419 -19.78 23.48 3.28
N LEU A 420 -19.28 24.47 2.55
CA LEU A 420 -17.88 24.88 2.56
C LEU A 420 -17.44 25.40 3.93
N ASN A 421 -18.23 26.24 4.57
CA ASN A 421 -17.93 26.77 5.91
C ASN A 421 -17.87 25.68 6.95
N LYS A 422 -18.78 24.70 6.88
CA LYS A 422 -18.75 23.55 7.77
C LYS A 422 -17.52 22.67 7.53
N LEU A 423 -17.22 22.33 6.28
CA LEU A 423 -16.03 21.58 5.90
C LEU A 423 -14.77 22.24 6.43
N ARG A 424 -14.65 23.55 6.21
CA ARG A 424 -13.50 24.33 6.66
C ARG A 424 -13.36 24.29 8.18
N GLY A 425 -14.42 24.56 8.92
CA GLY A 425 -14.39 24.53 10.38
C GLY A 425 -13.97 23.19 10.96
N GLU A 426 -14.46 22.08 10.38
CA GLU A 426 -14.07 20.73 10.80
C GLU A 426 -12.60 20.40 10.44
N MET A 427 -12.13 20.82 9.27
CA MET A 427 -10.72 20.65 8.88
C MET A 427 -9.78 21.49 9.76
N GLU A 428 -10.11 22.75 10.01
CA GLU A 428 -9.34 23.62 10.89
C GLU A 428 -9.27 23.07 12.33
N ASN A 429 -10.36 22.48 12.81
CA ASN A 429 -10.40 21.80 14.10
C ASN A 429 -9.41 20.61 14.14
N TRP A 430 -9.47 19.70 13.17
CA TRP A 430 -8.53 18.58 13.08
C TRP A 430 -7.06 19.01 12.93
N LEU A 431 -6.83 20.11 12.25
CA LEU A 431 -5.48 20.64 11.96
C LEU A 431 -4.96 21.60 13.03
N SER A 432 -5.65 21.74 14.17
CA SER A 432 -5.25 22.64 15.26
C SER A 432 -5.39 21.92 16.59
N TYR A 433 -4.32 21.88 17.37
CA TYR A 433 -4.34 21.33 18.71
C TYR A 433 -4.55 22.40 19.76
N THR A 434 -5.56 22.24 20.60
CA THR A 434 -5.76 23.07 21.80
C THR A 434 -5.36 22.26 23.04
N PRO A 435 -4.47 22.80 23.92
CA PRO A 435 -4.03 22.07 25.11
C PRO A 435 -5.21 21.56 25.98
N GLY A 436 -5.22 20.25 26.23
CA GLY A 436 -6.25 19.60 27.05
C GLY A 436 -7.41 18.99 26.27
N GLU A 437 -7.52 19.20 24.95
CA GLU A 437 -8.53 18.52 24.15
C GLU A 437 -8.27 17.00 24.02
N LYS A 438 -9.29 16.22 23.70
CA LYS A 438 -9.27 14.76 23.77
C LYS A 438 -9.39 14.07 22.42
N ASN A 439 -9.88 14.75 21.40
CA ASN A 439 -10.10 14.20 20.05
C ASN A 439 -10.01 15.31 19.00
N LYS A 440 -9.96 14.91 17.73
CA LYS A 440 -9.89 15.78 16.55
C LYS A 440 -8.65 16.67 16.50
N PHE A 441 -7.50 16.11 16.83
CA PHE A 441 -6.18 16.74 16.66
C PHE A 441 -5.13 15.69 16.33
N PHE A 442 -3.92 16.11 16.00
CA PHE A 442 -2.78 15.23 15.77
C PHE A 442 -1.69 15.44 16.82
N ALA A 443 -1.03 14.34 17.22
CA ALA A 443 0.15 14.37 18.09
C ALA A 443 1.35 13.70 17.40
N TYR A 444 2.54 14.24 17.62
CA TYR A 444 3.77 13.67 17.11
C TYR A 444 4.36 12.65 18.09
N TYR A 445 4.85 11.53 17.54
CA TYR A 445 5.49 10.44 18.26
C TYR A 445 7.00 10.47 17.97
N PRO A 446 7.84 11.07 18.84
CA PRO A 446 9.23 11.37 18.53
C PRO A 446 10.10 10.14 18.26
N ARG A 447 9.90 9.05 18.98
CA ARG A 447 10.66 7.81 18.80
C ARG A 447 10.19 7.04 17.56
N ARG A 448 8.88 7.00 17.32
CA ARG A 448 8.28 6.31 16.18
C ARG A 448 8.28 7.15 14.89
N LYS A 449 8.65 8.44 14.99
CA LYS A 449 8.77 9.36 13.85
C LYS A 449 7.52 9.40 13.00
N GLY A 450 6.40 9.80 13.58
CA GLY A 450 5.13 9.89 12.88
C GLY A 450 4.06 10.61 13.69
N MET A 451 2.96 10.99 13.04
CA MET A 451 1.82 11.62 13.70
C MET A 451 0.68 10.63 13.84
N ILE A 452 -0.06 10.73 14.94
CA ILE A 452 -1.27 9.95 15.18
C ILE A 452 -2.40 10.92 15.47
N GLY A 453 -3.53 10.71 14.78
CA GLY A 453 -4.75 11.48 14.98
C GLY A 453 -5.57 10.95 16.17
N PHE A 454 -6.12 11.84 16.94
CA PHE A 454 -7.01 11.55 18.08
C PHE A 454 -8.47 11.84 17.68
N GLY A 455 -9.46 10.89 17.72
CA GLY A 455 -9.42 9.50 18.18
C GLY A 455 -8.99 8.50 17.12
N PRO A 456 -8.14 7.65 17.53
CA PRO A 456 -7.74 6.53 16.70
C PRO A 456 -8.86 5.49 16.57
N SER A 457 -8.84 4.79 15.44
CA SER A 457 -9.72 3.64 15.17
C SER A 457 -8.98 2.63 14.29
N PHE A 458 -9.45 1.39 14.30
CA PHE A 458 -8.91 0.31 13.44
C PHE A 458 -7.39 0.11 13.51
N GLY A 459 -6.77 0.40 14.67
CA GLY A 459 -5.33 0.23 14.87
C GLY A 459 -4.48 1.42 14.41
N SER A 460 -5.07 2.56 14.04
CA SER A 460 -4.32 3.71 13.54
C SER A 460 -3.31 4.28 14.56
N GLN A 461 -3.49 4.02 15.86
CA GLN A 461 -2.50 4.33 16.90
C GLN A 461 -1.19 3.55 16.74
N HIS A 462 -1.18 2.43 16.02
CA HIS A 462 -0.01 1.64 15.69
C HIS A 462 0.51 1.90 14.28
N PHE A 463 0.12 2.98 13.63
CA PHE A 463 0.39 3.32 12.24
C PHE A 463 -0.30 2.39 11.22
N THR A 464 -1.32 1.64 11.66
CA THR A 464 -2.16 0.84 10.78
C THR A 464 -3.10 1.75 9.98
N ASP A 465 -3.31 1.45 8.71
CA ASP A 465 -4.25 2.11 7.80
C ASP A 465 -4.08 3.63 7.60
N HIS A 466 -2.90 4.20 7.91
CA HIS A 466 -2.70 5.65 7.81
C HIS A 466 -2.94 6.20 6.40
N HIS A 467 -2.61 5.44 5.34
CA HIS A 467 -2.88 5.85 3.96
C HIS A 467 -4.38 5.83 3.63
N PHE A 468 -5.21 5.03 4.33
CA PHE A 468 -6.67 5.13 4.24
C PHE A 468 -7.15 6.35 5.01
N HIS A 469 -6.92 6.39 6.33
CA HIS A 469 -7.41 7.42 7.23
C HIS A 469 -6.94 8.81 6.81
N TYR A 470 -5.62 9.00 6.69
CA TYR A 470 -5.05 10.31 6.40
C TYR A 470 -5.06 10.65 4.91
N GLY A 471 -5.22 9.65 4.04
CA GLY A 471 -5.51 9.86 2.63
C GLY A 471 -6.78 10.66 2.39
N TYR A 472 -7.83 10.45 3.20
CA TYR A 472 -9.04 11.25 3.17
C TYR A 472 -8.80 12.71 3.56
N PHE A 473 -7.97 12.96 4.59
CA PHE A 473 -7.56 14.32 4.97
C PHE A 473 -6.74 15.00 3.88
N THR A 474 -5.80 14.28 3.27
CA THR A 474 -4.96 14.80 2.19
C THR A 474 -5.80 15.17 0.97
N PHE A 475 -6.73 14.32 0.55
CA PHE A 475 -7.65 14.60 -0.55
C PHE A 475 -8.53 15.82 -0.24
N THR A 476 -9.09 15.88 0.95
CA THR A 476 -9.93 16.99 1.40
C THR A 476 -9.16 18.30 1.42
N ALA A 477 -7.92 18.29 1.96
CA ALA A 477 -7.06 19.46 1.97
C ALA A 477 -6.76 19.96 0.55
N GLY A 478 -6.51 19.05 -0.41
CA GLY A 478 -6.31 19.39 -1.82
C GLY A 478 -7.51 20.11 -2.43
N LEU A 479 -8.72 19.58 -2.25
CA LEU A 479 -9.94 20.23 -2.75
C LEU A 479 -10.25 21.53 -2.02
N LEU A 480 -10.12 21.56 -0.70
CA LEU A 480 -10.40 22.74 0.09
C LEU A 480 -9.43 23.88 -0.23
N SER A 481 -8.15 23.56 -0.46
CA SER A 481 -7.14 24.52 -0.91
C SER A 481 -7.48 25.16 -2.26
N GLN A 482 -8.15 24.41 -3.14
CA GLN A 482 -8.66 24.96 -4.38
C GLN A 482 -9.88 25.86 -4.16
N LEU A 483 -10.82 25.39 -3.34
CA LEU A 483 -12.07 26.13 -3.10
C LEU A 483 -11.83 27.42 -2.31
N GLN A 484 -10.86 27.40 -1.40
CA GLN A 484 -10.47 28.52 -0.51
C GLN A 484 -8.94 28.66 -0.44
N PRO A 485 -8.35 29.57 -1.23
CA PRO A 485 -6.89 29.76 -1.30
C PRO A 485 -6.22 30.09 0.04
N ASP A 486 -6.89 30.85 0.89
CA ASP A 486 -6.39 31.21 2.21
C ASP A 486 -6.27 30.00 3.14
N PHE A 487 -7.01 28.93 2.90
CA PHE A 487 -6.82 27.64 3.57
C PHE A 487 -5.47 27.03 3.19
N ALA A 488 -5.11 27.03 1.91
CA ALA A 488 -3.80 26.54 1.46
C ALA A 488 -2.65 27.29 2.16
N VAL A 489 -2.74 28.61 2.23
CA VAL A 489 -1.75 29.48 2.92
C VAL A 489 -1.70 29.21 4.42
N GLY A 490 -2.85 28.99 5.06
CA GLY A 490 -2.91 28.81 6.51
C GLY A 490 -2.60 27.40 6.99
N TYR A 491 -3.08 26.39 6.28
CA TYR A 491 -3.11 25.01 6.76
C TYR A 491 -2.44 24.00 5.80
N GLY A 492 -1.93 24.46 4.64
CA GLY A 492 -1.27 23.58 3.67
C GLY A 492 -0.07 22.83 4.24
N ASP A 493 0.76 23.51 5.01
CA ASP A 493 1.97 22.90 5.59
C ASP A 493 1.65 21.82 6.64
N ILE A 494 0.64 21.99 7.46
CA ILE A 494 0.24 20.94 8.41
C ILE A 494 -0.42 19.77 7.68
N ALA A 495 -1.19 20.01 6.63
CA ALA A 495 -1.74 18.96 5.77
C ALA A 495 -0.62 18.13 5.12
N LYS A 496 0.47 18.77 4.67
CA LYS A 496 1.67 18.06 4.20
C LYS A 496 2.30 17.18 5.28
N LEU A 497 2.37 17.63 6.53
CA LEU A 497 2.92 16.82 7.62
C LEU A 497 2.09 15.57 7.87
N ILE A 498 0.76 15.68 7.82
CA ILE A 498 -0.14 14.52 7.94
C ILE A 498 0.09 13.56 6.79
N THR A 499 0.24 14.07 5.56
CA THR A 499 0.57 13.26 4.39
C THR A 499 1.91 12.54 4.57
N LYS A 500 2.94 13.23 5.05
CA LYS A 500 4.27 12.64 5.30
C LYS A 500 4.25 11.51 6.34
N THR A 501 3.23 11.41 7.16
CA THR A 501 3.09 10.31 8.12
C THR A 501 2.98 8.95 7.42
N TYR A 502 2.30 8.87 6.29
CA TYR A 502 2.16 7.63 5.51
C TYR A 502 3.03 7.62 4.24
N ALA A 503 3.28 8.77 3.63
CA ALA A 503 3.99 8.88 2.35
C ALA A 503 5.00 10.04 2.38
N ASN A 504 5.98 9.99 3.29
CA ASN A 504 7.06 10.97 3.28
C ASN A 504 7.89 10.81 2.00
N TYR A 505 7.87 11.82 1.15
CA TYR A 505 8.57 11.88 -0.12
C TYR A 505 9.93 12.60 -0.06
N ASP A 506 10.25 13.18 1.08
CA ASP A 506 11.48 13.91 1.31
C ASP A 506 12.45 13.09 2.18
N ARG A 507 13.49 12.55 1.57
CA ARG A 507 14.50 11.75 2.26
C ARG A 507 15.30 12.55 3.29
N ALA A 508 15.34 13.88 3.17
CA ALA A 508 16.02 14.76 4.13
C ALA A 508 15.17 14.99 5.38
N ASP A 509 13.85 14.88 5.28
CA ASP A 509 12.95 15.03 6.42
C ASP A 509 12.98 13.79 7.33
N LYS A 510 13.82 13.84 8.36
CA LYS A 510 13.99 12.73 9.33
C LYS A 510 12.90 12.67 10.41
N ARG A 511 11.86 13.49 10.31
CA ARG A 511 10.68 13.37 11.19
C ARG A 511 9.79 12.19 10.82
N PHE A 512 9.91 11.65 9.61
CA PHE A 512 9.06 10.57 9.10
C PHE A 512 9.90 9.55 8.33
N PRO A 513 9.58 8.25 8.40
CA PRO A 513 10.14 7.25 7.49
C PRO A 513 9.75 7.57 6.04
N PHE A 514 10.69 7.34 5.14
CA PHE A 514 10.45 7.50 3.71
C PHE A 514 9.39 6.50 3.23
N LEU A 515 8.32 6.99 2.58
CA LEU A 515 7.19 6.23 2.05
C LEU A 515 6.73 5.12 3.02
N ARG A 516 6.41 5.47 4.28
CA ARG A 516 6.14 4.52 5.38
C ARG A 516 5.25 3.34 4.97
N THR A 517 4.06 3.62 4.43
CA THR A 517 3.08 2.57 4.12
C THR A 517 3.27 1.95 2.76
N PHE A 518 4.04 2.56 1.86
CA PHE A 518 4.18 2.10 0.50
C PHE A 518 5.38 1.15 0.33
N ASP A 519 5.11 -0.03 -0.18
CA ASP A 519 6.13 -0.98 -0.60
C ASP A 519 6.49 -0.72 -2.05
N ILE A 520 7.68 -0.19 -2.23
CA ILE A 520 8.16 0.31 -3.53
C ILE A 520 8.26 -0.83 -4.55
N TRP A 521 8.80 -1.98 -4.12
CA TRP A 521 9.02 -3.10 -5.04
C TRP A 521 7.73 -3.87 -5.35
N ARG A 522 6.80 -3.98 -4.41
CA ARG A 522 5.49 -4.62 -4.67
C ARG A 522 4.52 -3.73 -5.40
N GLY A 523 4.78 -2.42 -5.42
CA GLY A 523 3.96 -1.43 -6.11
C GLY A 523 2.62 -1.14 -5.44
N HIS A 524 2.45 -1.51 -4.16
CA HIS A 524 1.25 -1.24 -3.39
C HIS A 524 1.56 -0.93 -1.92
N SER A 525 0.63 -0.26 -1.27
CA SER A 525 0.75 0.05 0.14
C SER A 525 0.55 -1.18 1.01
N PHE A 526 1.10 -1.12 2.23
CA PHE A 526 0.84 -2.06 3.31
C PHE A 526 0.10 -1.40 4.46
N ALA A 527 -0.92 -2.09 4.95
CA ALA A 527 -1.85 -1.56 5.93
C ALA A 527 -1.32 -1.61 7.37
N ASP A 528 -0.67 -2.72 7.78
CA ASP A 528 -0.40 -2.98 9.19
C ASP A 528 0.92 -2.41 9.69
N GLY A 529 0.88 -1.75 10.84
CA GLY A 529 2.04 -1.18 11.53
C GLY A 529 2.70 -2.09 12.57
N ASN A 530 2.16 -3.29 12.83
CA ASN A 530 2.62 -4.21 13.89
C ASN A 530 3.38 -5.44 13.40
N GLY A 531 3.07 -5.97 12.22
CA GLY A 531 3.63 -7.19 11.65
C GLY A 531 2.94 -8.48 12.08
N PHE A 532 2.88 -9.42 11.13
CA PHE A 532 2.28 -10.74 11.27
C PHE A 532 3.22 -11.83 10.74
N PRO A 533 3.04 -13.09 11.12
CA PRO A 533 3.84 -14.21 10.59
C PRO A 533 3.75 -14.34 9.05
N GLU A 534 2.66 -13.92 8.46
CA GLU A 534 2.43 -13.89 7.02
C GLU A 534 3.07 -12.67 6.33
N GLY A 535 3.80 -11.85 7.06
CA GLY A 535 4.37 -10.58 6.63
C GLY A 535 3.41 -9.41 6.86
N ASN A 536 3.16 -8.59 5.84
CA ASN A 536 2.21 -7.49 5.91
C ASN A 536 1.08 -7.69 4.91
N ASN A 537 0.03 -6.87 5.02
CA ASN A 537 -1.20 -7.02 4.23
C ASN A 537 -1.67 -5.70 3.63
N GLN A 538 -2.57 -5.82 2.65
CA GLN A 538 -3.33 -4.72 2.08
C GLN A 538 -4.75 -5.20 1.79
N GLU A 539 -5.75 -4.45 2.26
CA GLU A 539 -7.16 -4.76 2.06
C GLU A 539 -7.79 -3.83 1.03
N SER A 540 -7.86 -2.53 1.32
CA SER A 540 -8.62 -1.54 0.55
C SER A 540 -7.73 -0.81 -0.46
N THR A 541 -7.63 -1.34 -1.67
CA THR A 541 -6.82 -0.71 -2.73
C THR A 541 -7.41 0.59 -3.22
N GLY A 542 -8.74 0.72 -3.23
CA GLY A 542 -9.41 1.96 -3.61
C GLY A 542 -9.04 3.13 -2.70
N GLU A 543 -9.02 2.90 -1.37
CA GLU A 543 -8.60 3.92 -0.40
C GLU A 543 -7.11 4.24 -0.50
N ALA A 544 -6.27 3.25 -0.81
CA ALA A 544 -4.86 3.49 -1.09
C ALA A 544 -4.67 4.38 -2.32
N VAL A 545 -5.35 4.08 -3.43
CA VAL A 545 -5.34 4.91 -4.65
C VAL A 545 -5.85 6.33 -4.34
N ASN A 546 -6.90 6.47 -3.53
CA ASN A 546 -7.43 7.77 -3.11
C ASN A 546 -6.38 8.63 -2.39
N SER A 547 -5.50 8.03 -1.59
CA SER A 547 -4.44 8.76 -0.91
C SER A 547 -3.44 9.40 -1.89
N TRP A 548 -3.11 8.70 -2.97
CA TRP A 548 -2.23 9.22 -4.02
C TRP A 548 -2.90 10.30 -4.86
N ILE A 549 -4.20 10.16 -5.15
CA ILE A 549 -4.99 11.22 -5.78
C ILE A 549 -4.95 12.46 -4.90
N GLY A 550 -5.17 12.30 -3.60
CA GLY A 550 -5.07 13.38 -2.62
C GLY A 550 -3.71 14.09 -2.65
N MET A 551 -2.61 13.34 -2.77
CA MET A 551 -1.26 13.90 -2.91
C MET A 551 -1.10 14.72 -4.19
N ILE A 552 -1.60 14.24 -5.32
CA ILE A 552 -1.57 15.00 -6.58
C ILE A 552 -2.34 16.30 -6.44
N LEU A 553 -3.56 16.25 -5.90
CA LEU A 553 -4.43 17.42 -5.74
C LEU A 553 -3.82 18.46 -4.80
N LEU A 554 -3.30 18.01 -3.67
CA LEU A 554 -2.69 18.90 -2.67
C LEU A 554 -1.37 19.48 -3.18
N GLY A 555 -0.51 18.66 -3.80
CA GLY A 555 0.75 19.10 -4.41
C GLY A 555 0.53 20.18 -5.47
N GLU A 556 -0.43 19.98 -6.37
CA GLU A 556 -0.79 21.00 -7.39
C GLU A 556 -1.36 22.26 -6.75
N ALA A 557 -2.18 22.14 -5.70
CA ALA A 557 -2.76 23.30 -5.03
C ALA A 557 -1.72 24.14 -4.26
N LEU A 558 -0.67 23.49 -3.73
CA LEU A 558 0.41 24.14 -2.99
C LEU A 558 1.63 24.49 -3.85
N GLY A 559 1.65 24.07 -5.12
CA GLY A 559 2.80 24.25 -6.01
C GLY A 559 4.01 23.38 -5.61
N ASP A 560 3.78 22.26 -4.89
CA ASP A 560 4.79 21.30 -4.47
C ASP A 560 4.97 20.21 -5.53
N SER A 561 5.95 20.41 -6.41
CA SER A 561 6.21 19.51 -7.55
C SER A 561 6.66 18.11 -7.12
N ASP A 562 7.38 17.99 -6.00
CA ASP A 562 7.88 16.72 -5.50
C ASP A 562 6.74 15.91 -4.91
N MET A 563 5.83 16.56 -4.19
CA MET A 563 4.58 15.95 -3.71
C MET A 563 3.72 15.46 -4.89
N THR A 564 3.56 16.29 -5.92
CA THR A 564 2.81 15.93 -7.13
C THR A 564 3.44 14.72 -7.82
N ALA A 565 4.75 14.75 -8.08
CA ALA A 565 5.48 13.66 -8.75
C ALA A 565 5.40 12.36 -7.96
N THR A 566 5.48 12.44 -6.61
CA THR A 566 5.31 11.29 -5.73
C THR A 566 3.88 10.74 -5.80
N GLY A 567 2.88 11.62 -5.78
CA GLY A 567 1.48 11.21 -5.96
C GLY A 567 1.24 10.51 -7.30
N VAL A 568 1.86 11.00 -8.39
CA VAL A 568 1.81 10.37 -9.72
C VAL A 568 2.48 8.99 -9.72
N MET A 569 3.65 8.88 -9.10
CA MET A 569 4.37 7.60 -8.96
C MET A 569 3.52 6.60 -8.17
N GLY A 570 3.06 6.98 -6.98
CA GLY A 570 2.27 6.10 -6.12
C GLY A 570 0.94 5.69 -6.76
N TYR A 571 0.21 6.62 -7.38
CA TYR A 571 -1.01 6.32 -8.15
C TYR A 571 -0.74 5.32 -9.26
N THR A 572 0.34 5.53 -10.03
CA THR A 572 0.68 4.65 -11.16
C THR A 572 0.99 3.23 -10.69
N PHE A 573 1.73 3.08 -9.61
CA PHE A 573 2.10 1.77 -9.07
C PHE A 573 0.91 1.09 -8.41
N GLU A 574 0.21 1.79 -7.51
CA GLU A 574 -0.92 1.24 -6.77
C GLU A 574 -2.05 0.77 -7.71
N THR A 575 -2.37 1.55 -8.75
CA THR A 575 -3.41 1.17 -9.72
C THR A 575 -3.03 -0.04 -10.56
N ARG A 576 -1.75 -0.17 -10.96
CA ARG A 576 -1.25 -1.34 -11.68
C ARG A 576 -1.24 -2.58 -10.80
N ALA A 577 -0.72 -2.46 -9.58
CA ALA A 577 -0.72 -3.55 -8.61
C ALA A 577 -2.15 -4.00 -8.25
N ASN A 578 -3.09 -3.04 -8.10
CA ASN A 578 -4.51 -3.34 -7.88
C ASN A 578 -5.07 -4.24 -8.98
N VAL A 579 -4.93 -3.81 -10.24
CA VAL A 579 -5.47 -4.56 -11.38
C VAL A 579 -4.83 -5.95 -11.48
N GLU A 580 -3.50 -6.03 -11.37
CA GLU A 580 -2.77 -7.30 -11.51
C GLU A 580 -3.05 -8.27 -10.37
N TYR A 581 -3.02 -7.81 -9.10
CA TYR A 581 -2.98 -8.71 -7.95
C TYR A 581 -4.31 -8.93 -7.25
N TRP A 582 -5.31 -8.06 -7.47
CA TRP A 582 -6.66 -8.25 -6.91
C TRP A 582 -7.65 -8.82 -7.92
N PHE A 583 -7.41 -8.65 -9.24
CA PHE A 583 -8.36 -9.05 -10.29
C PHE A 583 -7.79 -10.01 -11.34
N ASP A 584 -6.49 -10.21 -11.38
CA ASP A 584 -5.80 -11.13 -12.32
C ASP A 584 -6.40 -11.09 -13.74
N PRO A 585 -6.32 -9.94 -14.44
CA PRO A 585 -7.00 -9.77 -15.73
C PRO A 585 -6.50 -10.72 -16.81
N HIS A 586 -5.29 -11.21 -16.67
CA HIS A 586 -4.61 -12.09 -17.63
C HIS A 586 -4.68 -13.57 -17.26
N GLY A 587 -5.14 -13.93 -16.05
CA GLY A 587 -5.23 -15.31 -15.57
C GLY A 587 -3.89 -15.97 -15.34
N ASP A 588 -2.83 -15.19 -15.08
CA ASP A 588 -1.46 -15.70 -14.89
C ASP A 588 -0.83 -15.28 -13.54
N VAL A 589 -1.59 -14.59 -12.71
CA VAL A 589 -1.17 -14.19 -11.36
C VAL A 589 -1.68 -15.17 -10.31
N PHE A 590 -2.97 -15.41 -10.23
CA PHE A 590 -3.53 -16.30 -9.23
C PHE A 590 -3.03 -17.74 -9.40
N PRO A 591 -2.83 -18.48 -8.30
CA PRO A 591 -2.54 -19.90 -8.37
C PRO A 591 -3.60 -20.67 -9.17
N PRO A 592 -3.23 -21.71 -9.94
CA PRO A 592 -4.15 -22.41 -10.85
C PRO A 592 -5.38 -23.00 -10.17
N ASN A 593 -5.28 -23.34 -8.88
CA ASN A 593 -6.35 -23.92 -8.07
C ASN A 593 -7.13 -22.89 -7.24
N TYR A 594 -6.84 -21.59 -7.38
CA TYR A 594 -7.63 -20.54 -6.72
C TYR A 594 -8.99 -20.41 -7.42
N PRO A 595 -10.12 -20.59 -6.70
CA PRO A 595 -11.42 -20.75 -7.34
C PRO A 595 -12.11 -19.44 -7.72
N HIS A 596 -11.60 -18.28 -7.25
CA HIS A 596 -12.23 -16.98 -7.42
C HIS A 596 -11.53 -16.13 -8.48
N LYS A 597 -12.19 -15.07 -8.94
CA LYS A 597 -11.68 -14.15 -9.98
C LYS A 597 -11.20 -12.81 -9.42
N ALA A 598 -11.30 -12.64 -8.12
CA ALA A 598 -10.75 -11.51 -7.37
C ALA A 598 -10.33 -11.99 -5.99
N CYS A 599 -9.65 -11.16 -5.23
CA CYS A 599 -9.40 -11.39 -3.82
C CYS A 599 -9.76 -10.14 -3.00
N GLY A 600 -10.03 -10.31 -1.71
CA GLY A 600 -10.36 -9.22 -0.80
C GLY A 600 -9.13 -8.58 -0.17
N MET A 601 -8.18 -9.41 0.25
CA MET A 601 -6.92 -8.96 0.83
C MET A 601 -5.76 -9.74 0.23
N ILE A 602 -4.62 -9.09 0.17
CA ILE A 602 -3.35 -9.75 -0.11
C ILE A 602 -2.40 -9.62 1.08
N TRP A 603 -1.60 -10.65 1.28
CA TRP A 603 -0.51 -10.71 2.25
C TRP A 603 0.80 -10.95 1.53
N CYS A 604 1.93 -10.83 2.21
CA CYS A 604 3.22 -11.13 1.60
C CYS A 604 3.27 -12.53 0.97
N ASN A 605 2.56 -13.52 1.54
CA ASN A 605 2.57 -14.92 1.11
C ASN A 605 1.23 -15.47 0.61
N SER A 606 0.16 -14.67 0.65
CA SER A 606 -1.18 -15.21 0.40
C SER A 606 -2.12 -14.20 -0.24
N ILE A 607 -3.22 -14.73 -0.76
CA ILE A 607 -4.41 -14.01 -1.20
C ILE A 607 -5.59 -14.53 -0.40
N VAL A 608 -6.48 -13.65 0.04
CA VAL A 608 -7.58 -14.00 0.93
C VAL A 608 -8.92 -13.66 0.26
N TRP A 609 -9.81 -14.65 0.20
CA TRP A 609 -11.20 -14.45 -0.16
C TRP A 609 -11.98 -13.98 1.05
N GLY A 610 -11.86 -12.71 1.37
CA GLY A 610 -12.48 -12.07 2.53
C GLY A 610 -11.88 -10.69 2.80
N THR A 611 -12.58 -9.92 3.61
CA THR A 611 -12.10 -8.70 4.25
C THR A 611 -11.87 -8.98 5.74
N TRP A 612 -11.34 -8.02 6.50
CA TRP A 612 -11.21 -8.16 7.95
C TRP A 612 -12.55 -8.36 8.68
N PHE A 613 -13.65 -7.93 8.09
CA PHE A 613 -14.96 -7.89 8.75
C PHE A 613 -16.03 -8.79 8.09
N THR A 614 -15.81 -9.28 6.85
CA THR A 614 -16.79 -10.12 6.16
C THR A 614 -16.19 -10.96 5.03
N ALA A 615 -16.84 -12.07 4.73
CA ALA A 615 -16.58 -12.90 3.55
C ALA A 615 -17.64 -12.69 2.44
N SER A 616 -18.48 -11.68 2.54
CA SER A 616 -19.48 -11.37 1.51
C SER A 616 -18.81 -10.86 0.24
N PRO A 617 -19.06 -11.47 -0.93
CA PRO A 617 -18.53 -11.01 -2.21
C PRO A 617 -18.81 -9.54 -2.52
N SER A 618 -19.98 -9.03 -2.11
CA SER A 618 -20.32 -7.62 -2.27
C SER A 618 -19.29 -6.68 -1.66
N TRP A 619 -18.75 -7.03 -0.49
CA TRP A 619 -17.71 -6.24 0.17
C TRP A 619 -16.31 -6.59 -0.31
N ILE A 620 -16.02 -7.85 -0.66
CA ILE A 620 -14.73 -8.27 -1.22
C ILE A 620 -14.40 -7.46 -2.47
N TYR A 621 -15.37 -7.29 -3.35
CA TYR A 621 -15.25 -6.43 -4.53
C TYR A 621 -15.41 -4.95 -4.19
N GLY A 622 -16.45 -4.59 -3.44
CA GLY A 622 -16.82 -3.20 -3.17
C GLY A 622 -15.74 -2.41 -2.43
N ILE A 623 -14.97 -3.05 -1.54
CA ILE A 623 -13.89 -2.37 -0.81
C ILE A 623 -12.75 -1.93 -1.75
N GLN A 624 -12.57 -2.59 -2.90
CA GLN A 624 -11.59 -2.19 -3.90
C GLN A 624 -12.05 -0.97 -4.72
N TRP A 625 -13.35 -0.64 -4.68
CA TRP A 625 -13.98 0.38 -5.51
C TRP A 625 -14.31 1.67 -4.77
N LEU A 626 -13.97 1.76 -3.49
CA LEU A 626 -14.22 2.95 -2.67
C LEU A 626 -12.92 3.78 -2.50
N PRO A 627 -13.07 5.12 -2.37
CA PRO A 627 -14.26 5.91 -2.68
C PRO A 627 -14.43 6.05 -4.19
N SER A 628 -15.67 5.93 -4.66
CA SER A 628 -15.95 6.08 -6.10
C SER A 628 -15.70 7.50 -6.58
N GLY A 629 -15.17 7.64 -7.80
CA GLY A 629 -14.89 8.93 -8.38
C GLY A 629 -14.10 8.84 -9.68
N PRO A 630 -13.84 9.99 -10.35
CA PRO A 630 -13.10 10.01 -11.62
C PRO A 630 -11.71 9.38 -11.55
N GLY A 631 -11.05 9.44 -10.38
CA GLY A 631 -9.73 8.85 -10.17
C GLY A 631 -9.70 7.32 -10.22
N MET A 632 -10.86 6.66 -10.15
CA MET A 632 -11.01 5.21 -10.31
C MET A 632 -11.18 4.78 -11.77
N ALA A 633 -11.07 5.68 -12.72
CA ALA A 633 -11.17 5.40 -14.14
C ALA A 633 -10.10 4.42 -14.67
N PHE A 634 -9.03 4.16 -13.93
CA PHE A 634 -7.96 3.24 -14.33
C PHE A 634 -8.44 1.81 -14.60
N TYR A 635 -9.55 1.39 -14.02
CA TYR A 635 -10.18 0.10 -14.33
C TYR A 635 -10.67 0.02 -15.79
N ASP A 636 -10.93 1.16 -16.41
CA ASP A 636 -11.38 1.26 -17.79
C ASP A 636 -10.24 1.14 -18.83
N ARG A 637 -8.97 1.00 -18.40
CA ARG A 637 -7.86 0.68 -19.32
C ARG A 637 -8.10 -0.64 -20.05
N ASP A 638 -8.65 -1.63 -19.40
CA ASP A 638 -9.24 -2.81 -20.04
C ASP A 638 -10.77 -2.68 -20.00
N PRO A 639 -11.41 -2.38 -21.14
CA PRO A 639 -12.87 -2.22 -21.21
C PRO A 639 -13.65 -3.45 -20.75
N LYS A 640 -13.05 -4.62 -20.82
CA LYS A 640 -13.67 -5.88 -20.43
C LYS A 640 -13.59 -6.13 -18.93
N LEU A 641 -12.62 -5.49 -18.23
CA LEU A 641 -12.37 -5.78 -16.82
C LEU A 641 -13.59 -5.42 -15.96
N ILE A 642 -14.16 -4.21 -16.12
CA ILE A 642 -15.29 -3.76 -15.31
C ILE A 642 -16.48 -4.69 -15.49
N LYS A 643 -16.88 -4.99 -16.74
CA LYS A 643 -18.02 -5.87 -17.02
C LYS A 643 -17.79 -7.27 -16.49
N ARG A 644 -16.58 -7.82 -16.66
CA ARG A 644 -16.22 -9.14 -16.15
C ARG A 644 -16.24 -9.18 -14.63
N ALA A 645 -15.58 -8.25 -13.96
CA ALA A 645 -15.52 -8.22 -12.50
C ALA A 645 -16.91 -8.07 -11.88
N TYR A 646 -17.79 -7.27 -12.48
CA TYR A 646 -19.17 -7.14 -12.01
C TYR A 646 -19.99 -8.41 -12.24
N ALA A 647 -19.85 -9.07 -13.38
CA ALA A 647 -20.52 -10.35 -13.67
C ALA A 647 -20.02 -11.47 -12.74
N ASP A 648 -18.71 -11.49 -12.43
CA ASP A 648 -18.14 -12.43 -11.49
C ASP A 648 -18.66 -12.18 -10.07
N LEU A 649 -18.73 -10.91 -9.62
CA LEU A 649 -19.37 -10.55 -8.37
C LEU A 649 -20.80 -11.08 -8.25
N VAL A 650 -21.64 -10.85 -9.27
CA VAL A 650 -23.04 -11.32 -9.29
C VAL A 650 -23.11 -12.83 -9.10
N ARG A 651 -22.30 -13.58 -9.84
CA ARG A 651 -22.27 -15.05 -9.77
C ARG A 651 -21.77 -15.55 -8.41
N GLU A 652 -20.72 -14.94 -7.88
CA GLU A 652 -20.14 -15.36 -6.58
C GLU A 652 -21.04 -14.99 -5.42
N LEU A 653 -21.72 -13.85 -5.49
CA LEU A 653 -22.71 -13.44 -4.49
C LEU A 653 -23.91 -14.42 -4.46
N ASP A 654 -24.45 -14.81 -5.61
CA ASP A 654 -25.53 -15.79 -5.67
C ASP A 654 -25.11 -17.14 -5.06
N THR A 655 -23.88 -17.58 -5.35
CA THR A 655 -23.29 -18.79 -4.77
C THR A 655 -23.15 -18.67 -3.24
N PHE A 656 -22.65 -17.54 -2.76
CA PHE A 656 -22.47 -17.27 -1.33
C PHE A 656 -23.81 -17.25 -0.59
N GLU A 657 -24.80 -16.50 -1.10
CA GLU A 657 -26.12 -16.41 -0.49
C GLU A 657 -26.87 -17.74 -0.52
N THR A 658 -26.67 -18.55 -1.54
CA THR A 658 -27.23 -19.92 -1.61
C THR A 658 -26.66 -20.78 -0.48
N LYS A 659 -25.35 -20.73 -0.24
CA LYS A 659 -24.71 -21.46 0.86
C LYS A 659 -25.17 -20.95 2.23
N GLU A 660 -25.32 -19.65 2.41
CA GLU A 660 -25.80 -19.08 3.68
C GLU A 660 -27.28 -19.41 3.95
N ALA A 661 -28.14 -19.37 2.93
CA ALA A 661 -29.53 -19.79 3.05
C ALA A 661 -29.66 -21.27 3.40
N ALA A 662 -28.80 -22.13 2.87
CA ALA A 662 -28.75 -23.53 3.23
C ALA A 662 -28.36 -23.80 4.70
N LYS A 663 -27.46 -22.94 5.26
CA LYS A 663 -27.07 -23.00 6.68
C LYS A 663 -28.15 -22.48 7.63
N LYS A 664 -28.94 -21.51 7.17
CA LYS A 664 -29.98 -20.82 7.94
C LYS A 664 -31.28 -20.78 7.14
N PRO A 665 -32.13 -21.84 7.22
CA PRO A 665 -33.41 -21.86 6.52
C PRO A 665 -34.26 -20.62 6.85
N GLY A 666 -34.86 -20.00 5.81
CA GLY A 666 -35.61 -18.75 5.92
C GLY A 666 -34.79 -17.49 5.67
N THR A 667 -33.47 -17.59 5.42
CA THR A 667 -32.66 -16.45 5.00
C THR A 667 -33.05 -16.05 3.58
N THR A 668 -33.47 -14.80 3.41
CA THR A 668 -33.77 -14.21 2.09
C THR A 668 -32.51 -13.85 1.39
N LYS A 669 -32.32 -14.30 0.16
CA LYS A 669 -31.25 -13.83 -0.74
C LYS A 669 -31.54 -12.38 -1.11
N LYS A 670 -30.53 -11.52 -0.96
CA LYS A 670 -30.59 -10.09 -1.31
C LYS A 670 -30.15 -9.82 -2.75
N GLY A 671 -29.25 -10.68 -3.26
CA GLY A 671 -28.64 -10.48 -4.56
C GLY A 671 -27.88 -9.19 -4.66
N ILE A 672 -27.69 -8.72 -5.88
CA ILE A 672 -27.04 -7.42 -6.15
C ILE A 672 -28.09 -6.29 -6.27
N ASP A 673 -29.15 -6.37 -5.56
CA ASP A 673 -30.11 -5.27 -5.42
C ASP A 673 -29.44 -4.13 -4.67
N ILE A 674 -29.22 -3.01 -5.34
CA ILE A 674 -28.56 -1.81 -4.81
C ILE A 674 -29.31 -1.27 -3.58
N LYS A 675 -30.63 -1.37 -3.58
CA LYS A 675 -31.46 -0.99 -2.44
C LYS A 675 -31.23 -1.92 -1.24
N ALA A 676 -31.17 -3.22 -1.47
CA ALA A 676 -30.93 -4.22 -0.43
C ALA A 676 -29.49 -4.19 0.10
N GLN A 677 -28.51 -3.75 -0.70
CA GLN A 677 -27.11 -3.56 -0.30
C GLN A 677 -26.92 -2.34 0.61
N GLY A 678 -27.87 -1.39 0.63
CA GLY A 678 -27.74 -0.13 1.34
C GLY A 678 -26.99 0.95 0.54
N GLY A 679 -27.10 2.19 0.98
CA GLY A 679 -26.63 3.34 0.23
C GLY A 679 -25.13 3.38 0.01
N GLU A 680 -24.33 3.03 1.01
CA GLU A 680 -22.87 3.07 0.90
C GLU A 680 -22.37 2.01 -0.09
N LEU A 681 -22.65 0.75 0.14
CA LEU A 681 -22.18 -0.33 -0.71
C LEU A 681 -22.75 -0.25 -2.13
N GLY A 682 -24.04 0.10 -2.25
CA GLY A 682 -24.70 0.33 -3.54
C GLY A 682 -24.00 1.44 -4.34
N SER A 683 -23.54 2.51 -3.69
CA SER A 683 -22.82 3.60 -4.36
C SER A 683 -21.47 3.14 -4.91
N TYR A 684 -20.76 2.23 -4.24
CA TYR A 684 -19.49 1.68 -4.75
C TYR A 684 -19.71 0.82 -5.99
N HIS A 685 -20.73 -0.02 -5.98
CA HIS A 685 -21.09 -0.85 -7.13
C HIS A 685 -21.49 0.00 -8.35
N LEU A 686 -22.29 1.02 -8.15
CA LEU A 686 -22.67 1.95 -9.22
C LEU A 686 -21.47 2.78 -9.68
N GLY A 687 -20.66 3.29 -8.73
CA GLY A 687 -19.48 4.07 -9.03
C GLY A 687 -18.40 3.31 -9.81
N PHE A 688 -18.26 2.02 -9.61
CA PHE A 688 -17.41 1.17 -10.43
C PHE A 688 -17.95 1.02 -11.86
N ASN A 689 -19.23 0.73 -11.97
CA ASN A 689 -19.87 0.53 -13.28
C ASN A 689 -20.03 1.80 -14.11
N MET A 690 -20.05 2.99 -13.49
CA MET A 690 -20.24 4.25 -14.24
C MET A 690 -19.14 4.51 -15.28
N HIS A 691 -17.94 3.96 -15.08
CA HIS A 691 -16.82 4.09 -16.02
C HIS A 691 -17.00 3.25 -17.29
N ALA A 692 -17.78 2.17 -17.23
CA ALA A 692 -18.05 1.30 -18.38
C ALA A 692 -19.43 1.54 -19.00
N ASP A 693 -20.43 1.85 -18.18
CA ASP A 693 -21.82 2.01 -18.61
C ASP A 693 -22.57 3.05 -17.75
N PRO A 694 -22.27 4.33 -17.94
CA PRO A 694 -22.93 5.41 -17.18
C PRO A 694 -24.45 5.49 -17.46
N THR A 695 -24.92 4.99 -18.61
CA THR A 695 -26.34 4.96 -18.95
C THR A 695 -27.07 3.97 -18.06
N TRP A 696 -26.57 2.74 -17.95
CA TRP A 696 -27.12 1.74 -17.04
C TRP A 696 -27.16 2.24 -15.59
N VAL A 697 -26.08 2.93 -15.13
CA VAL A 697 -26.03 3.47 -13.77
C VAL A 697 -27.12 4.53 -13.56
N THR A 698 -27.33 5.44 -14.51
CA THR A 698 -28.40 6.46 -14.39
C THR A 698 -29.79 5.83 -14.39
N GLU A 699 -30.02 4.77 -15.16
CA GLU A 699 -31.27 4.00 -15.15
C GLU A 699 -31.54 3.35 -13.79
N GLN A 700 -30.50 2.77 -13.14
CA GLN A 700 -30.61 2.25 -11.78
C GLN A 700 -31.01 3.34 -10.79
N LEU A 701 -30.32 4.50 -10.85
CA LEU A 701 -30.63 5.64 -10.00
C LEU A 701 -32.02 6.20 -10.24
N ASP A 702 -32.50 6.21 -11.48
CA ASP A 702 -33.86 6.65 -11.83
C ASP A 702 -34.93 5.68 -11.33
N SER A 703 -34.65 4.38 -11.39
CA SER A 703 -35.53 3.36 -10.83
C SER A 703 -35.71 3.54 -9.32
N LEU A 704 -34.60 3.73 -8.61
CA LEU A 704 -34.61 3.98 -7.15
C LEU A 704 -35.34 5.29 -6.79
N TRP A 705 -35.20 6.34 -7.60
CA TRP A 705 -35.80 7.64 -7.35
C TRP A 705 -37.31 7.67 -7.48
N LYS A 706 -37.89 6.78 -8.28
CA LYS A 706 -39.34 6.68 -8.51
C LYS A 706 -40.11 6.24 -7.28
N GLU A 707 -39.47 5.58 -6.31
CA GLU A 707 -40.13 5.15 -5.08
C GLU A 707 -40.22 6.29 -4.04
N PRO A 708 -41.41 6.77 -3.72
CA PRO A 708 -41.58 7.83 -2.72
C PRO A 708 -40.99 7.43 -1.36
N GLY A 709 -40.14 8.29 -0.81
CA GLY A 709 -39.59 8.09 0.53
C GLY A 709 -38.45 7.09 0.65
N ASP A 710 -37.92 6.60 -0.45
CA ASP A 710 -36.75 5.70 -0.43
C ASP A 710 -35.50 6.43 0.09
N LYS A 711 -35.06 6.02 1.30
CA LYS A 711 -33.91 6.61 1.97
C LYS A 711 -32.59 6.27 1.27
N VAL A 712 -32.50 5.15 0.55
CA VAL A 712 -31.29 4.76 -0.18
C VAL A 712 -31.10 5.64 -1.40
N ALA A 713 -32.19 5.86 -2.16
CA ALA A 713 -32.14 6.71 -3.34
C ALA A 713 -31.79 8.17 -3.04
N ARG A 714 -32.14 8.64 -1.83
CA ARG A 714 -31.98 10.03 -1.40
C ARG A 714 -30.82 10.30 -0.48
N ASN A 715 -29.98 9.30 -0.21
CA ASN A 715 -28.84 9.51 0.68
C ASN A 715 -27.67 10.20 -0.03
N ASP A 716 -26.77 10.72 0.77
CA ASP A 716 -25.58 11.44 0.31
C ASP A 716 -24.58 10.61 -0.49
N TRP A 717 -24.58 9.28 -0.31
CA TRP A 717 -23.73 8.38 -1.07
C TRP A 717 -24.09 8.37 -2.56
N MET A 718 -25.35 8.57 -2.90
CA MET A 718 -25.82 8.55 -4.27
C MET A 718 -25.64 9.88 -5.00
N ALA A 719 -25.46 10.98 -4.28
CA ALA A 719 -25.34 12.32 -4.88
C ALA A 719 -24.17 12.43 -5.87
N ALA A 720 -22.97 11.97 -5.44
CA ALA A 720 -21.78 12.00 -6.28
C ALA A 720 -21.92 11.07 -7.49
N ILE A 721 -22.51 9.87 -7.30
CA ILE A 721 -22.72 8.90 -8.39
C ILE A 721 -23.69 9.45 -9.43
N TYR A 722 -24.77 10.08 -8.98
CA TYR A 722 -25.74 10.73 -9.89
C TYR A 722 -25.07 11.82 -10.74
N TYR A 723 -24.32 12.71 -10.09
CA TYR A 723 -23.61 13.80 -10.77
C TYR A 723 -22.58 13.27 -11.78
N GLN A 724 -21.75 12.36 -11.33
CA GLN A 724 -20.62 11.85 -12.13
C GLN A 724 -21.10 10.96 -13.27
N SER A 725 -22.12 10.12 -13.06
CA SER A 725 -22.67 9.29 -14.13
C SER A 725 -23.30 10.10 -15.24
N HIS A 726 -24.02 11.17 -14.90
CA HIS A 726 -24.57 12.09 -15.91
C HIS A 726 -23.47 12.86 -16.65
N ALA A 727 -22.37 13.23 -16.00
CA ALA A 727 -21.23 13.81 -16.70
C ALA A 727 -20.62 12.81 -17.69
N LEU A 728 -20.42 11.54 -17.26
CA LEU A 728 -19.84 10.49 -18.11
C LEU A 728 -20.77 10.06 -19.27
N ARG A 729 -22.08 10.18 -19.16
CA ARG A 729 -22.97 9.98 -20.32
C ARG A 729 -22.65 10.88 -21.51
N LYS A 730 -22.23 12.10 -21.26
CA LYS A 730 -21.78 13.03 -22.29
C LYS A 730 -20.33 12.79 -22.68
N LEU A 731 -19.44 12.67 -21.68
CA LEU A 731 -18.00 12.54 -21.88
C LEU A 731 -17.64 11.21 -22.54
N GLY A 732 -18.28 10.13 -22.14
CA GLY A 732 -17.95 8.77 -22.55
C GLY A 732 -16.85 8.15 -21.70
N ARG A 733 -15.90 7.52 -22.36
CA ARG A 733 -14.82 6.74 -21.73
C ARG A 733 -13.49 7.45 -21.85
N VAL A 734 -12.55 7.15 -20.95
CA VAL A 734 -11.20 7.73 -21.01
C VAL A 734 -10.50 7.35 -22.31
N ASP A 735 -9.92 8.35 -22.98
CA ASP A 735 -9.05 8.15 -24.14
C ASP A 735 -7.60 7.97 -23.68
N TRP A 736 -7.21 6.73 -23.44
CA TRP A 736 -5.90 6.37 -22.93
C TRP A 736 -4.73 6.62 -23.91
N ALA A 737 -5.02 6.97 -25.17
CA ALA A 737 -3.99 7.36 -26.12
C ALA A 737 -3.54 8.81 -25.94
N VAL A 738 -4.31 9.61 -25.17
CA VAL A 738 -4.07 11.04 -24.98
C VAL A 738 -3.70 11.35 -23.54
N HIS A 739 -2.74 12.26 -23.35
CA HIS A 739 -2.36 12.81 -22.06
C HIS A 739 -2.26 14.35 -22.14
N ALA A 740 -2.01 14.99 -21.01
CA ALA A 740 -1.81 16.43 -20.93
C ALA A 740 -0.54 16.77 -20.13
N ASP A 741 -0.01 17.98 -20.32
CA ASP A 741 1.06 18.55 -19.51
C ASP A 741 0.62 18.97 -18.09
N ASN A 742 -0.59 18.60 -17.74
CA ASN A 742 -1.21 18.86 -16.44
C ASN A 742 -1.70 17.56 -15.82
N PRO A 743 -1.23 17.18 -14.61
CA PRO A 743 -1.62 15.91 -13.96
C PRO A 743 -3.11 15.87 -13.60
N THR A 744 -3.78 17.02 -13.56
CA THR A 744 -5.21 17.14 -13.27
C THR A 744 -6.03 17.43 -14.53
N ALA A 745 -5.67 16.77 -15.63
CA ALA A 745 -6.40 16.83 -16.89
C ALA A 745 -6.55 15.41 -17.45
N MET A 746 -7.69 15.13 -18.09
CA MET A 746 -8.00 13.86 -18.74
C MET A 746 -8.79 14.08 -20.02
N VAL A 747 -8.73 13.11 -20.93
CA VAL A 747 -9.47 13.17 -22.18
C VAL A 747 -10.46 12.01 -22.23
N TYR A 748 -11.63 12.29 -22.74
CA TYR A 748 -12.72 11.34 -22.89
C TYR A 748 -13.20 11.28 -24.33
N THR A 749 -13.58 10.10 -24.80
CA THR A 749 -14.22 9.92 -26.11
C THR A 749 -15.57 9.24 -25.90
N ASN A 750 -16.63 9.89 -26.35
CA ASN A 750 -17.95 9.34 -26.32
C ASN A 750 -18.08 8.22 -27.37
N PRO A 751 -18.43 6.98 -27.00
CA PRO A 751 -18.44 5.86 -27.93
C PRO A 751 -19.51 5.95 -29.00
N ASP A 752 -20.62 6.69 -28.78
CA ASP A 752 -21.73 6.83 -29.70
C ASP A 752 -21.52 7.99 -30.67
N THR A 753 -21.22 9.18 -30.13
CA THR A 753 -21.06 10.41 -30.94
C THR A 753 -19.65 10.57 -31.51
N LYS A 754 -18.67 9.80 -31.03
CA LYS A 754 -17.24 9.92 -31.37
C LYS A 754 -16.62 11.27 -31.02
N VAL A 755 -17.31 12.09 -30.24
CA VAL A 755 -16.80 13.37 -29.78
C VAL A 755 -15.74 13.13 -28.72
N ARG A 756 -14.56 13.71 -28.95
CA ARG A 756 -13.46 13.76 -27.97
C ARG A 756 -13.64 15.01 -27.12
N THR A 757 -13.58 14.87 -25.79
CA THR A 757 -13.71 15.98 -24.84
C THR A 757 -12.48 16.07 -23.96
N PHE A 758 -11.86 17.23 -23.91
CA PHE A 758 -10.68 17.55 -23.15
C PHE A 758 -11.11 18.23 -21.85
N VAL A 759 -10.81 17.60 -20.72
CA VAL A 759 -11.17 18.09 -19.39
C VAL A 759 -9.92 18.46 -18.64
N ALA A 760 -9.85 19.68 -18.13
CA ALA A 760 -8.69 20.15 -17.36
C ALA A 760 -9.13 20.95 -16.13
N TRP A 761 -8.48 20.70 -15.02
CA TRP A 761 -8.65 21.40 -13.76
C TRP A 761 -7.40 22.22 -13.42
N ASN A 762 -7.63 23.42 -12.92
CA ASN A 762 -6.60 24.34 -12.52
C ASN A 762 -6.76 24.69 -11.02
N PRO A 763 -5.91 24.17 -10.13
CA PRO A 763 -5.99 24.45 -8.70
C PRO A 763 -5.36 25.78 -8.29
N THR A 764 -4.76 26.53 -9.24
CA THR A 764 -4.02 27.76 -8.95
C THR A 764 -4.87 29.02 -9.13
N ASP A 765 -4.39 30.15 -8.65
CA ASP A 765 -5.02 31.46 -8.73
C ASP A 765 -4.72 32.22 -10.03
N LYS A 766 -3.98 31.64 -10.95
CA LYS A 766 -3.66 32.18 -12.27
C LYS A 766 -4.27 31.32 -13.37
N GLN A 767 -4.65 31.96 -14.47
CA GLN A 767 -5.05 31.22 -15.66
C GLN A 767 -3.90 30.31 -16.13
N ARG A 768 -4.23 29.09 -16.53
CA ARG A 768 -3.26 28.08 -17.02
C ARG A 768 -3.65 27.60 -18.41
N ALA A 769 -2.72 27.67 -19.36
CA ALA A 769 -2.84 26.93 -20.61
C ALA A 769 -2.47 25.47 -20.34
N VAL A 770 -3.28 24.54 -20.84
CA VAL A 770 -3.04 23.08 -20.71
C VAL A 770 -2.96 22.54 -22.14
N ILE A 771 -1.85 21.90 -22.48
CA ILE A 771 -1.58 21.28 -23.76
C ILE A 771 -1.89 19.79 -23.69
N PHE A 772 -2.56 19.27 -24.72
CA PHE A 772 -2.88 17.86 -24.84
C PHE A 772 -2.07 17.22 -25.97
N PHE A 773 -1.67 15.97 -25.75
CA PHE A 773 -0.78 15.24 -26.65
C PHE A 773 -1.33 13.85 -26.96
N GLU A 774 -1.13 13.38 -28.17
CA GLU A 774 -1.31 11.98 -28.58
C GLU A 774 0.07 11.43 -28.96
N GLY A 775 0.62 10.58 -28.10
CA GLY A 775 2.05 10.28 -28.12
C GLY A 775 2.87 11.56 -27.94
N ASN A 776 3.79 11.85 -28.85
CA ASN A 776 4.61 13.07 -28.83
C ASN A 776 4.02 14.25 -29.63
N LYS A 777 2.84 14.06 -30.22
CA LYS A 777 2.20 15.07 -31.06
C LYS A 777 1.27 15.94 -30.23
N ALA A 778 1.53 17.25 -30.17
CA ALA A 778 0.60 18.17 -29.58
C ALA A 778 -0.68 18.26 -30.44
N LEU A 779 -1.81 18.07 -29.79
CA LEU A 779 -3.15 18.19 -30.42
C LEU A 779 -3.67 19.65 -30.40
N GLY A 780 -3.29 20.39 -29.37
CA GLY A 780 -3.73 21.75 -29.10
C GLY A 780 -3.74 22.06 -27.61
N GLN A 781 -4.25 23.23 -27.24
CA GLN A 781 -4.32 23.69 -25.86
C GLN A 781 -5.70 24.20 -25.48
N THR A 782 -6.01 24.25 -24.18
CA THR A 782 -7.14 24.99 -23.64
C THR A 782 -6.68 25.89 -22.49
N ASN A 783 -7.38 27.03 -22.32
CA ASN A 783 -7.11 27.93 -21.21
C ASN A 783 -8.07 27.63 -20.06
N VAL A 784 -7.53 27.22 -18.94
CA VAL A 784 -8.30 26.89 -17.72
C VAL A 784 -8.27 28.12 -16.80
N PRO A 785 -9.43 28.68 -16.43
CA PRO A 785 -9.48 29.83 -15.53
C PRO A 785 -8.92 29.51 -14.17
N PRO A 786 -8.54 30.51 -13.38
CA PRO A 786 -8.12 30.32 -12.01
C PRO A 786 -9.16 29.52 -11.22
N ARG A 787 -8.70 28.47 -10.50
CA ARG A 787 -9.54 27.64 -9.62
C ARG A 787 -10.78 27.06 -10.30
N GLY A 788 -10.65 26.80 -11.61
CA GLY A 788 -11.72 26.34 -12.48
C GLY A 788 -11.46 25.00 -13.10
N ILE A 789 -12.52 24.42 -13.65
CA ILE A 789 -12.51 23.25 -14.50
C ILE A 789 -13.14 23.61 -15.84
N VAL A 790 -12.59 23.09 -16.92
CA VAL A 790 -13.14 23.25 -18.27
C VAL A 790 -13.34 21.89 -18.90
N SER A 791 -14.36 21.79 -19.75
CA SER A 791 -14.62 20.65 -20.62
C SER A 791 -14.89 21.17 -22.03
N VAL A 792 -13.98 20.92 -22.98
CA VAL A 792 -14.06 21.44 -24.33
C VAL A 792 -13.90 20.33 -25.36
N ALA A 793 -14.64 20.42 -26.47
CA ALA A 793 -14.50 19.50 -27.61
C ALA A 793 -13.43 19.97 -28.63
N GLU A 794 -13.14 21.25 -28.65
CA GLU A 794 -12.17 21.86 -29.57
C GLU A 794 -11.02 22.51 -28.81
N LEU A 795 -9.82 22.30 -29.29
CA LEU A 795 -8.60 22.91 -28.75
C LEU A 795 -8.16 24.11 -29.59
N LEU A 796 -7.57 25.08 -28.93
CA LEU A 796 -6.87 26.16 -29.58
C LEU A 796 -5.50 25.66 -30.10
N PRO A 797 -4.95 26.31 -31.16
CA PRO A 797 -3.57 26.03 -31.56
C PRO A 797 -2.59 26.25 -30.39
N VAL A 798 -1.56 25.44 -30.31
CA VAL A 798 -0.46 25.67 -29.38
C VAL A 798 0.28 26.93 -29.82
N LYS A 799 0.42 27.90 -28.92
CA LYS A 799 1.11 29.15 -29.15
C LYS A 799 2.61 29.01 -29.01
#